data_eb47be01708593741ec395d4fdedbdaa
#
_entry.id   eb47be01708593741ec395d4fdedbdaa
#
_cell.length_a   1.000
_cell.length_b   1.000
_cell.length_c   1.000
_cell.angle_alpha   90.00
_cell.angle_beta   90.00
_cell.angle_gamma   90.00
#
_symmetry.space_group_name_H-M   'P 1'
#
loop_
_entity.id
_entity.type
_entity.pdbx_description
1 polymer ?
#
loop_
_entity_poly.entity_id
_entity_poly.type
_entity_poly.pdbx_seq_one_letter_code
_entity_poly.pdbx_strand_id
1 'polypeptide(L)'
;MRAVPGDGVKARLSHELRWRLRRANTALLVAGVACLFSAVAGTTVSLGGVSAPGLASGWAQLLLAALGAGLIGLSLVVVGPEPLPPHPGAPTPSGFLGAAPLRTARFVPRPELDRLVEALVQADGRTVALVGMGGAGKTVLAAAAANERRVKRRFPDGVAWLVADPRADVPALQSELAGRLGGSSPPFTDVREGRDALAGLLAGRAVLVVLDNVWERAVLDGFPPECQLLITSRHDLARDVDAVAVEVAELSLEGALALLGRWTDRDQRELDAVPADEICVRLDRLALGVAMAGAMIGPRAPAERWKDVLGRLEAADLGKIRADFGEEYPHPTLLAAIALGIDELPDEATRERYRKLAVFSGRGPFPRAAAEALWAPAGLAGPDAGDLLDVLERRSLIQLAGEGRYTLHDLQSDVVAHQLGADGLSAAHAQLVTGYRTRVPAGWASAPEEDYLLANLAYHLARAGRSDELRELLTDYAWLDTKLRHVGLASLLADYPHLPEDPAAKAVHASLQLAAHILPDDPDQLPGQLVGRLGDDADPALRRLLDEASASADAPWLCPTTPALTSPGGPLRQTLLHPYEVSAVAVSPDGRHVVSGSGDTVRVWELASGRQVGAPLTGHTEAVYAVAVTPDGRHVVSGGEDGVRVWSVASGRQLGAPLTGHSDSVSAVAVTPDGRRVVSGGGDGTVWVWELASGRQLGAPLTGHEGSVRTVAVSPDGRHAVSGGLDRTVRVWELASASEVVRWSADYEVIACAMGPGLPLTVAVGESGGSVYALELRGLPRLDDSREETTAQKRTHSSMIR
;
A
#
# COMPACT_ATOMS: atom_id res chain seq x y z
N MET A 1 25.95 -40.84 -22.47
CA MET A 1 24.77 -41.34 -23.19
C MET A 1 23.84 -40.19 -23.47
N ARG A 2 23.46 -39.99 -24.73
CA ARG A 2 22.79 -38.79 -25.25
C ARG A 2 21.39 -38.63 -24.69
N ALA A 3 21.08 -37.40 -24.20
CA ALA A 3 19.71 -37.01 -23.87
C ALA A 3 18.89 -36.77 -25.16
N VAL A 4 17.69 -37.30 -25.19
CA VAL A 4 16.73 -37.25 -26.29
C VAL A 4 15.95 -35.92 -26.21
N PRO A 5 15.80 -35.14 -27.29
CA PRO A 5 15.01 -33.94 -27.32
C PRO A 5 13.55 -34.24 -27.61
N GLY A 6 12.77 -34.58 -26.57
CA GLY A 6 11.35 -34.95 -26.73
C GLY A 6 10.33 -33.83 -26.47
N ASP A 7 10.65 -32.86 -25.64
CA ASP A 7 9.65 -31.89 -25.13
C ASP A 7 9.40 -30.65 -26.02
N GLY A 8 10.37 -30.27 -26.84
CA GLY A 8 10.22 -29.14 -27.75
C GLY A 8 9.27 -29.37 -28.93
N VAL A 9 9.08 -30.64 -29.37
CA VAL A 9 8.19 -30.97 -30.46
C VAL A 9 6.72 -31.03 -30.03
N LYS A 10 6.43 -31.51 -28.84
CA LYS A 10 5.05 -31.49 -28.27
C LYS A 10 4.55 -30.07 -28.02
N ALA A 11 5.40 -29.16 -27.57
CA ALA A 11 5.05 -27.76 -27.36
C ALA A 11 4.79 -27.02 -28.69
N ARG A 12 5.56 -27.30 -29.76
CA ARG A 12 5.35 -26.71 -31.09
C ARG A 12 4.09 -27.23 -31.77
N LEU A 13 3.81 -28.53 -31.68
CA LEU A 13 2.58 -29.12 -32.21
C LEU A 13 1.33 -28.59 -31.53
N SER A 14 1.36 -28.36 -30.22
CA SER A 14 0.24 -27.76 -29.49
C SER A 14 0.00 -26.28 -29.85
N HIS A 15 1.05 -25.54 -30.18
CA HIS A 15 0.95 -24.14 -30.58
C HIS A 15 0.38 -23.98 -32.00
N GLU A 16 0.79 -24.85 -32.94
CA GLU A 16 0.30 -24.81 -34.31
C GLU A 16 -1.17 -25.28 -34.40
N LEU A 17 -1.57 -26.28 -33.58
CA LEU A 17 -2.95 -26.70 -33.48
C LEU A 17 -3.86 -25.63 -32.89
N ARG A 18 -3.39 -24.92 -31.86
CA ARG A 18 -4.11 -23.78 -31.26
C ARG A 18 -4.22 -22.58 -32.23
N TRP A 19 -3.17 -22.32 -33.03
CA TRP A 19 -3.22 -21.25 -34.01
C TRP A 19 -4.24 -21.53 -35.11
N ARG A 20 -4.31 -22.80 -35.60
CA ARG A 20 -5.31 -23.25 -36.56
C ARG A 20 -6.72 -23.18 -36.02
N LEU A 21 -6.95 -23.57 -34.75
CA LEU A 21 -8.25 -23.45 -34.07
C LEU A 21 -8.70 -21.99 -33.89
N ARG A 22 -7.81 -21.08 -33.51
CA ARG A 22 -8.13 -19.65 -33.43
C ARG A 22 -8.51 -19.07 -34.78
N ARG A 23 -7.82 -19.42 -35.84
CA ARG A 23 -8.14 -18.95 -37.19
C ARG A 23 -9.48 -19.48 -37.69
N ALA A 24 -9.81 -20.73 -37.37
CA ALA A 24 -11.09 -21.33 -37.66
C ALA A 24 -12.23 -20.65 -36.88
N ASN A 25 -11.99 -20.29 -35.60
CA ASN A 25 -12.97 -19.61 -34.77
C ASN A 25 -13.27 -18.17 -35.23
N THR A 26 -12.26 -17.42 -35.62
CA THR A 26 -12.44 -16.08 -36.21
C THR A 26 -13.24 -16.17 -37.52
N ALA A 27 -12.99 -17.18 -38.34
CA ALA A 27 -13.75 -17.42 -39.58
C ALA A 27 -15.21 -17.74 -39.29
N LEU A 28 -15.52 -18.54 -38.26
CA LEU A 28 -16.88 -18.87 -37.83
C LEU A 28 -17.62 -17.61 -37.32
N LEU A 29 -16.96 -16.77 -36.53
CA LEU A 29 -17.53 -15.53 -36.03
C LEU A 29 -17.85 -14.55 -37.17
N VAL A 30 -16.91 -14.35 -38.11
CA VAL A 30 -17.08 -13.49 -39.29
C VAL A 30 -18.19 -13.99 -40.19
N ALA A 31 -18.26 -15.31 -40.42
CA ALA A 31 -19.31 -15.95 -41.19
C ALA A 31 -20.70 -15.78 -40.53
N GLY A 32 -20.78 -15.95 -39.20
CA GLY A 32 -22.03 -15.77 -38.46
C GLY A 32 -22.53 -14.32 -38.51
N VAL A 33 -21.65 -13.35 -38.35
CA VAL A 33 -21.97 -11.91 -38.45
C VAL A 33 -22.41 -11.55 -39.87
N ALA A 34 -21.72 -12.04 -40.90
CA ALA A 34 -22.12 -11.81 -42.30
C ALA A 34 -23.50 -12.41 -42.63
N CYS A 35 -23.79 -13.62 -42.13
CA CYS A 35 -25.11 -14.24 -42.26
C CYS A 35 -26.22 -13.43 -41.57
N LEU A 36 -26.00 -12.91 -40.38
CA LEU A 36 -26.97 -12.08 -39.67
C LEU A 36 -27.22 -10.76 -40.38
N PHE A 37 -26.19 -10.07 -40.85
CA PHE A 37 -26.36 -8.83 -41.59
C PHE A 37 -27.06 -9.06 -42.93
N SER A 38 -26.73 -10.13 -43.62
CA SER A 38 -27.41 -10.45 -44.90
C SER A 38 -28.90 -10.80 -44.70
N ALA A 39 -29.20 -11.51 -43.58
CA ALA A 39 -30.59 -11.82 -43.24
C ALA A 39 -31.44 -10.56 -42.93
N VAL A 40 -30.83 -9.57 -42.26
CA VAL A 40 -31.52 -8.33 -41.93
C VAL A 40 -31.64 -7.39 -43.15
N ALA A 41 -30.57 -7.27 -43.93
CA ALA A 41 -30.53 -6.36 -45.06
C ALA A 41 -31.21 -6.91 -46.34
N GLY A 42 -31.45 -8.22 -46.41
CA GLY A 42 -31.99 -8.88 -47.60
C GLY A 42 -31.03 -8.88 -48.81
N THR A 43 -29.78 -8.44 -48.62
CA THR A 43 -28.76 -8.28 -49.66
C THR A 43 -27.53 -9.10 -49.34
N THR A 44 -26.72 -9.40 -50.36
CA THR A 44 -25.45 -10.10 -50.15
C THR A 44 -24.49 -9.21 -49.38
N VAL A 45 -23.99 -9.72 -48.24
CA VAL A 45 -23.03 -9.02 -47.37
C VAL A 45 -21.68 -9.78 -47.34
N SER A 46 -20.59 -9.06 -47.50
CA SER A 46 -19.23 -9.61 -47.45
C SER A 46 -18.45 -8.95 -46.34
N LEU A 47 -17.87 -9.75 -45.44
CA LEU A 47 -17.06 -9.31 -44.32
C LEU A 47 -15.82 -10.20 -44.20
N GLY A 48 -14.65 -9.58 -44.13
CA GLY A 48 -13.39 -10.31 -43.87
C GLY A 48 -13.10 -11.47 -44.83
N GLY A 49 -13.54 -11.39 -46.11
CA GLY A 49 -13.36 -12.43 -47.10
C GLY A 49 -14.44 -13.54 -47.10
N VAL A 50 -15.44 -13.43 -46.22
CA VAL A 50 -16.60 -14.34 -46.17
C VAL A 50 -17.85 -13.60 -46.69
N SER A 51 -18.58 -14.20 -47.62
CA SER A 51 -19.79 -13.64 -48.18
C SER A 51 -21.01 -14.51 -47.83
N ALA A 52 -22.09 -13.84 -47.39
CA ALA A 52 -23.38 -14.47 -47.18
C ALA A 52 -24.38 -13.99 -48.22
N PRO A 53 -25.19 -14.90 -48.85
CA PRO A 53 -26.08 -14.56 -49.92
C PRO A 53 -27.29 -13.76 -49.42
N GLY A 54 -27.73 -12.76 -50.16
CA GLY A 54 -29.00 -12.08 -49.94
C GLY A 54 -30.17 -12.92 -50.41
N LEU A 55 -31.21 -13.04 -49.60
CA LEU A 55 -32.40 -13.87 -49.88
C LEU A 55 -33.68 -13.01 -49.80
N ALA A 56 -34.52 -13.17 -50.78
CA ALA A 56 -35.72 -12.35 -50.95
C ALA A 56 -36.98 -12.84 -50.21
N SER A 57 -36.98 -14.06 -49.66
CA SER A 57 -38.11 -14.65 -48.97
C SER A 57 -37.93 -14.60 -47.44
N GLY A 58 -38.98 -14.20 -46.68
CA GLY A 58 -38.92 -14.07 -45.23
C GLY A 58 -38.49 -15.36 -44.48
N TRP A 59 -38.89 -16.55 -44.96
CA TRP A 59 -38.46 -17.83 -44.37
C TRP A 59 -36.99 -18.10 -44.55
N ALA A 60 -36.43 -17.76 -45.72
CA ALA A 60 -35.05 -17.93 -46.02
C ALA A 60 -34.16 -16.97 -45.22
N GLN A 61 -34.65 -15.78 -44.94
CA GLN A 61 -33.97 -14.80 -44.07
C GLN A 61 -33.92 -15.30 -42.61
N LEU A 62 -35.01 -15.90 -42.11
CA LEU A 62 -35.06 -16.52 -40.77
C LEU A 62 -34.08 -17.70 -40.65
N LEU A 63 -34.00 -18.55 -41.68
CA LEU A 63 -33.02 -19.64 -41.70
C LEU A 63 -31.59 -19.12 -41.72
N LEU A 64 -31.31 -18.08 -42.47
CA LEU A 64 -29.98 -17.46 -42.53
C LEU A 64 -29.61 -16.79 -41.21
N ALA A 65 -30.55 -16.14 -40.54
CA ALA A 65 -30.38 -15.58 -39.20
C ALA A 65 -30.12 -16.66 -38.15
N ALA A 66 -30.86 -17.78 -38.18
CA ALA A 66 -30.66 -18.92 -37.32
C ALA A 66 -29.27 -19.58 -37.54
N LEU A 67 -28.81 -19.71 -38.80
CA LEU A 67 -27.49 -20.17 -39.12
C LEU A 67 -26.41 -19.25 -38.60
N GLY A 68 -26.59 -17.92 -38.75
CA GLY A 68 -25.66 -16.90 -38.22
C GLY A 68 -25.55 -16.96 -36.70
N ALA A 69 -26.68 -17.05 -36.00
CA ALA A 69 -26.71 -17.21 -34.55
C ALA A 69 -26.06 -18.54 -34.10
N GLY A 70 -26.32 -19.61 -34.83
CA GLY A 70 -25.67 -20.93 -34.57
C GLY A 70 -24.16 -20.90 -34.73
N LEU A 71 -23.63 -20.25 -35.76
CA LEU A 71 -22.20 -20.09 -35.97
C LEU A 71 -21.52 -19.24 -34.90
N ILE A 72 -22.19 -18.16 -34.44
CA ILE A 72 -21.71 -17.34 -33.31
C ILE A 72 -21.77 -18.15 -32.01
N GLY A 73 -22.84 -18.88 -31.77
CA GLY A 73 -22.98 -19.77 -30.61
C GLY A 73 -21.90 -20.87 -30.59
N LEU A 74 -21.60 -21.48 -31.74
CA LEU A 74 -20.54 -22.46 -31.86
C LEU A 74 -19.15 -21.82 -31.61
N SER A 75 -18.93 -20.59 -32.07
CA SER A 75 -17.72 -19.83 -31.78
C SER A 75 -17.55 -19.58 -30.28
N LEU A 76 -18.61 -19.29 -29.56
CA LEU A 76 -18.61 -19.07 -28.10
C LEU A 76 -18.44 -20.37 -27.31
N VAL A 77 -18.88 -21.53 -27.83
CA VAL A 77 -18.73 -22.82 -27.18
C VAL A 77 -17.35 -23.43 -27.45
N VAL A 78 -16.78 -23.21 -28.64
CA VAL A 78 -15.41 -23.71 -29.00
C VAL A 78 -14.33 -22.90 -28.27
N VAL A 79 -14.62 -21.64 -27.92
CA VAL A 79 -13.77 -20.82 -27.07
C VAL A 79 -14.64 -20.35 -25.90
N GLY A 80 -14.73 -21.16 -24.84
CA GLY A 80 -15.24 -20.67 -23.57
C GLY A 80 -14.48 -19.41 -23.13
N PRO A 81 -15.01 -18.58 -22.22
CA PRO A 81 -14.30 -17.41 -21.75
C PRO A 81 -12.95 -17.88 -21.18
N GLU A 82 -11.91 -17.77 -21.99
CA GLU A 82 -10.55 -17.89 -21.45
C GLU A 82 -10.35 -16.71 -20.50
N PRO A 83 -9.84 -16.95 -19.28
CA PRO A 83 -9.27 -15.85 -18.52
C PRO A 83 -8.25 -15.15 -19.42
N LEU A 84 -8.25 -13.84 -19.45
CA LEU A 84 -7.29 -13.01 -20.19
C LEU A 84 -5.89 -13.60 -20.01
N PRO A 85 -5.11 -13.81 -21.07
CA PRO A 85 -3.77 -14.35 -20.93
C PRO A 85 -3.00 -13.42 -19.98
N PRO A 86 -2.27 -13.97 -19.00
CA PRO A 86 -1.38 -13.16 -18.21
C PRO A 86 -0.42 -12.43 -19.15
N HIS A 87 -0.18 -11.15 -18.90
CA HIS A 87 0.80 -10.36 -19.64
C HIS A 87 2.10 -11.16 -19.75
N PRO A 88 2.81 -11.14 -20.89
CA PRO A 88 4.07 -11.84 -21.04
C PRO A 88 5.09 -11.21 -20.08
N GLY A 89 5.34 -11.85 -18.96
CA GLY A 89 6.20 -11.40 -17.86
C GLY A 89 5.68 -11.75 -16.46
N ALA A 90 4.41 -12.15 -16.30
CA ALA A 90 3.94 -12.61 -15.00
C ALA A 90 4.53 -14.01 -14.72
N PRO A 91 5.31 -14.22 -13.66
CA PRO A 91 5.73 -15.53 -13.23
C PRO A 91 4.49 -16.36 -12.91
N THR A 92 4.43 -17.60 -13.44
CA THR A 92 3.43 -18.57 -13.01
C THR A 92 3.53 -18.74 -11.51
N PRO A 93 2.45 -18.59 -10.74
CA PRO A 93 2.50 -18.76 -9.29
C PRO A 93 2.79 -20.23 -8.97
N SER A 94 4.03 -20.53 -8.66
CA SER A 94 4.39 -21.71 -7.91
C SER A 94 3.96 -21.44 -6.47
N GLY A 95 3.08 -22.22 -5.91
CA GLY A 95 2.41 -22.26 -4.61
C GLY A 95 2.90 -21.47 -3.38
N PHE A 96 3.88 -20.60 -3.53
CA PHE A 96 4.35 -19.62 -2.53
C PHE A 96 4.63 -18.30 -3.23
N LEU A 97 3.97 -17.25 -2.72
CA LEU A 97 4.23 -15.85 -3.08
C LEU A 97 5.39 -15.32 -2.20
N GLY A 98 6.59 -15.87 -2.38
CA GLY A 98 7.78 -15.59 -1.57
C GLY A 98 8.15 -16.70 -0.59
N ALA A 99 9.38 -16.65 -0.04
CA ALA A 99 9.94 -17.69 0.80
C ALA A 99 9.27 -17.73 2.19
N ALA A 100 8.28 -18.59 2.35
CA ALA A 100 7.88 -18.97 3.70
C ALA A 100 9.01 -19.78 4.36
N PRO A 101 9.28 -19.58 5.67
CA PRO A 101 10.23 -20.40 6.38
C PRO A 101 9.90 -21.89 6.21
N LEU A 102 10.87 -22.69 5.85
CA LEU A 102 10.68 -24.13 5.72
C LEU A 102 10.36 -24.73 7.09
N ARG A 103 9.45 -25.68 7.13
CA ARG A 103 9.23 -26.49 8.33
C ARG A 103 10.56 -27.12 8.70
N THR A 104 11.11 -26.80 9.88
CA THR A 104 12.36 -27.36 10.35
C THR A 104 12.25 -28.89 10.51
N ALA A 105 13.30 -29.63 10.17
CA ALA A 105 13.35 -31.09 10.37
C ALA A 105 13.13 -31.49 11.84
N ARG A 106 13.42 -30.58 12.76
CA ARG A 106 13.29 -30.75 14.22
C ARG A 106 11.97 -30.29 14.80
N PHE A 107 10.98 -29.93 13.95
CA PHE A 107 9.66 -29.51 14.41
C PHE A 107 8.93 -30.60 15.20
N VAL A 108 8.50 -30.29 16.41
CA VAL A 108 7.67 -31.16 17.25
C VAL A 108 6.21 -30.76 17.09
N PRO A 109 5.32 -31.68 16.63
CA PRO A 109 3.88 -31.40 16.57
C PRO A 109 3.33 -31.05 17.96
N ARG A 110 2.41 -30.08 17.98
CA ARG A 110 1.75 -29.62 19.20
C ARG A 110 0.27 -29.36 18.93
N PRO A 111 -0.61 -29.44 19.94
CA PRO A 111 -2.05 -29.26 19.79
C PRO A 111 -2.44 -27.90 19.18
N GLU A 112 -1.61 -26.89 19.39
CA GLU A 112 -1.79 -25.55 18.83
C GLU A 112 -1.77 -25.56 17.31
N LEU A 113 -1.03 -26.47 16.65
CA LEU A 113 -1.00 -26.58 15.19
C LEU A 113 -2.39 -26.93 14.65
N ASP A 114 -3.05 -27.93 15.23
CA ASP A 114 -4.38 -28.35 14.78
C ASP A 114 -5.41 -27.23 14.99
N ARG A 115 -5.34 -26.52 16.14
CA ARG A 115 -6.19 -25.36 16.44
C ARG A 115 -5.96 -24.23 15.45
N LEU A 116 -4.69 -23.95 15.12
CA LEU A 116 -4.31 -22.92 14.15
C LEU A 116 -4.80 -23.27 12.75
N VAL A 117 -4.58 -24.51 12.30
CA VAL A 117 -5.08 -25.00 10.99
C VAL A 117 -6.60 -24.90 10.91
N GLU A 118 -7.30 -25.30 11.98
CA GLU A 118 -8.77 -25.19 12.06
C GLU A 118 -9.22 -23.74 11.98
N ALA A 119 -8.59 -22.85 12.78
CA ALA A 119 -8.87 -21.41 12.76
C ALA A 119 -8.67 -20.81 11.35
N LEU A 120 -7.56 -21.12 10.66
CA LEU A 120 -7.29 -20.62 9.32
C LEU A 120 -8.29 -21.13 8.27
N VAL A 121 -8.75 -22.37 8.40
CA VAL A 121 -9.71 -22.97 7.45
C VAL A 121 -11.11 -22.37 7.65
N GLN A 122 -11.49 -22.01 8.89
CA GLN A 122 -12.82 -21.52 9.27
C GLN A 122 -12.91 -20.00 9.39
N ALA A 123 -11.82 -19.26 9.23
CA ALA A 123 -11.74 -17.85 9.60
C ALA A 123 -12.61 -16.88 8.78
N ASP A 124 -13.06 -17.27 7.58
CA ASP A 124 -13.95 -16.49 6.71
C ASP A 124 -13.62 -14.98 6.63
N GLY A 125 -12.33 -14.67 6.35
CA GLY A 125 -11.82 -13.28 6.26
C GLY A 125 -11.39 -12.68 7.61
N ARG A 126 -11.62 -13.33 8.76
CA ARG A 126 -11.16 -12.82 10.06
C ARG A 126 -9.66 -13.09 10.25
N THR A 127 -8.98 -12.13 10.82
CA THR A 127 -7.56 -12.30 11.20
C THR A 127 -7.40 -13.44 12.22
N VAL A 128 -6.38 -14.28 12.04
CA VAL A 128 -5.96 -15.29 13.01
C VAL A 128 -4.66 -14.82 13.66
N ALA A 129 -4.63 -14.76 14.98
CA ALA A 129 -3.50 -14.26 15.74
C ALA A 129 -2.84 -15.39 16.57
N LEU A 130 -1.54 -15.64 16.31
CA LEU A 130 -0.70 -16.42 17.19
C LEU A 130 -0.10 -15.51 18.25
N VAL A 131 -0.55 -15.64 19.48
CA VAL A 131 -0.12 -14.82 20.61
C VAL A 131 0.67 -15.68 21.58
N GLY A 132 1.74 -15.15 22.11
CA GLY A 132 2.56 -15.86 23.09
C GLY A 132 3.94 -15.24 23.25
N MET A 133 4.68 -15.73 24.17
CA MET A 133 5.99 -15.18 24.55
C MET A 133 7.08 -15.33 23.49
N GLY A 134 8.12 -14.50 23.60
CA GLY A 134 9.34 -14.64 22.81
C GLY A 134 9.96 -16.03 23.02
N GLY A 135 10.38 -16.70 21.96
CA GLY A 135 10.99 -18.03 22.05
C GLY A 135 10.02 -19.20 22.22
N ALA A 136 8.69 -18.97 22.32
CA ALA A 136 7.69 -20.05 22.40
C ALA A 136 7.51 -20.83 21.08
N GLY A 137 8.01 -20.31 19.96
CA GLY A 137 7.98 -20.98 18.66
C GLY A 137 6.80 -20.59 17.75
N LYS A 138 6.25 -19.37 17.90
CA LYS A 138 5.13 -18.84 17.07
C LYS A 138 5.45 -18.86 15.57
N THR A 139 6.57 -18.30 15.16
CA THR A 139 7.02 -18.27 13.76
C THR A 139 7.13 -19.69 13.18
N VAL A 140 7.69 -20.63 13.96
CA VAL A 140 7.82 -22.02 13.54
C VAL A 140 6.45 -22.70 13.40
N LEU A 141 5.51 -22.37 14.28
CA LEU A 141 4.14 -22.89 14.23
C LEU A 141 3.37 -22.31 13.04
N ALA A 142 3.50 -21.00 12.78
CA ALA A 142 2.93 -20.35 11.61
C ALA A 142 3.47 -20.97 10.31
N ALA A 143 4.78 -21.19 10.21
CA ALA A 143 5.40 -21.85 9.07
C ALA A 143 4.92 -23.29 8.89
N ALA A 144 4.76 -24.03 9.98
CA ALA A 144 4.21 -25.39 9.93
C ALA A 144 2.75 -25.39 9.43
N ALA A 145 1.91 -24.50 9.93
CA ALA A 145 0.52 -24.37 9.50
C ALA A 145 0.41 -23.94 8.02
N ALA A 146 1.20 -22.96 7.57
CA ALA A 146 1.25 -22.53 6.17
C ALA A 146 1.62 -23.68 5.20
N ASN A 147 2.39 -24.66 5.69
CA ASN A 147 2.78 -25.84 4.93
C ASN A 147 1.77 -27.00 4.99
N GLU A 148 0.75 -26.93 5.85
CA GLU A 148 -0.25 -27.99 5.97
C GLU A 148 -1.15 -28.09 4.74
N ARG A 149 -1.48 -29.34 4.33
CA ARG A 149 -2.28 -29.60 3.13
C ARG A 149 -3.67 -28.96 3.16
N ARG A 150 -4.28 -28.85 4.35
CA ARG A 150 -5.61 -28.24 4.53
C ARG A 150 -5.55 -26.74 4.26
N VAL A 151 -4.51 -26.07 4.72
CA VAL A 151 -4.28 -24.63 4.51
C VAL A 151 -3.96 -24.36 3.03
N LYS A 152 -3.06 -25.13 2.40
CA LYS A 152 -2.76 -25.00 0.95
C LYS A 152 -3.97 -25.21 0.05
N ARG A 153 -4.93 -26.07 0.45
CA ARG A 153 -6.19 -26.24 -0.29
C ARG A 153 -7.17 -25.09 -0.10
N ARG A 154 -7.16 -24.45 1.06
CA ARG A 154 -8.01 -23.28 1.37
C ARG A 154 -7.49 -22.03 0.67
N PHE A 155 -6.17 -21.91 0.49
CA PHE A 155 -5.48 -20.79 -0.14
C PHE A 155 -4.68 -21.25 -1.37
N PRO A 156 -5.36 -21.62 -2.46
CA PRO A 156 -4.73 -22.19 -3.66
C PRO A 156 -3.87 -21.16 -4.41
N ASP A 157 -4.18 -19.86 -4.25
CA ASP A 157 -3.42 -18.78 -4.90
C ASP A 157 -2.12 -18.44 -4.18
N GLY A 158 -1.87 -19.06 -3.02
CA GLY A 158 -0.59 -19.04 -2.35
C GLY A 158 -0.58 -18.47 -0.94
N VAL A 159 0.63 -18.44 -0.35
CA VAL A 159 0.91 -17.86 0.96
C VAL A 159 1.97 -16.78 0.76
N ALA A 160 1.68 -15.55 1.16
CA ALA A 160 2.64 -14.46 1.23
C ALA A 160 3.17 -14.34 2.68
N TRP A 161 4.48 -14.29 2.85
CA TRP A 161 5.12 -14.15 4.16
C TRP A 161 5.86 -12.83 4.27
N LEU A 162 5.44 -11.97 5.19
CA LEU A 162 6.02 -10.66 5.46
C LEU A 162 6.49 -10.61 6.91
N VAL A 163 7.58 -9.91 7.17
CA VAL A 163 8.11 -9.71 8.53
C VAL A 163 7.84 -8.26 8.93
N ALA A 164 7.13 -8.08 10.03
CA ALA A 164 6.84 -6.77 10.60
C ALA A 164 7.80 -6.50 11.76
N ASP A 165 8.70 -5.55 11.58
CA ASP A 165 9.59 -5.11 12.64
C ASP A 165 8.90 -4.15 13.61
N PRO A 166 9.48 -3.87 14.81
CA PRO A 166 8.91 -2.94 15.79
C PRO A 166 8.66 -1.51 15.26
N ARG A 167 9.28 -1.15 14.14
CA ARG A 167 9.10 0.11 13.42
C ARG A 167 8.76 -0.15 11.95
N ALA A 168 7.82 -1.08 11.73
CA ALA A 168 7.44 -1.49 10.39
C ALA A 168 6.96 -0.31 9.55
N ASP A 169 7.57 -0.14 8.39
CA ASP A 169 7.05 0.73 7.34
C ASP A 169 5.90 0.01 6.64
N VAL A 170 4.67 0.35 7.02
CA VAL A 170 3.47 -0.31 6.51
C VAL A 170 3.33 -0.14 5.00
N PRO A 171 3.52 1.05 4.39
CA PRO A 171 3.59 1.21 2.94
C PRO A 171 4.60 0.30 2.24
N ALA A 172 5.78 0.11 2.84
CA ALA A 172 6.78 -0.81 2.28
C ALA A 172 6.31 -2.27 2.29
N LEU A 173 5.69 -2.72 3.39
CA LEU A 173 5.09 -4.07 3.49
C LEU A 173 3.96 -4.27 2.47
N GLN A 174 3.13 -3.25 2.27
CA GLN A 174 2.05 -3.27 1.29
C GLN A 174 2.61 -3.34 -0.14
N SER A 175 3.66 -2.56 -0.44
CA SER A 175 4.33 -2.56 -1.74
C SER A 175 5.00 -3.91 -2.03
N GLU A 176 5.62 -4.50 -1.02
CA GLU A 176 6.21 -5.83 -1.11
C GLU A 176 5.14 -6.89 -1.43
N LEU A 177 4.00 -6.84 -0.74
CA LEU A 177 2.88 -7.75 -1.01
C LEU A 177 2.31 -7.54 -2.41
N ALA A 178 2.09 -6.29 -2.83
CA ALA A 178 1.57 -5.96 -4.15
C ALA A 178 2.49 -6.48 -5.26
N GLY A 179 3.80 -6.28 -5.14
CA GLY A 179 4.80 -6.82 -6.07
C GLY A 179 4.72 -8.34 -6.18
N ARG A 180 4.60 -9.05 -5.05
CA ARG A 180 4.45 -10.52 -5.01
C ARG A 180 3.15 -10.99 -5.64
N LEU A 181 2.08 -10.21 -5.57
CA LEU A 181 0.79 -10.48 -6.20
C LEU A 181 0.76 -10.17 -7.71
N GLY A 182 1.87 -9.67 -8.27
CA GLY A 182 1.98 -9.31 -9.68
C GLY A 182 1.38 -7.94 -10.01
N GLY A 183 1.20 -7.08 -9.00
CA GLY A 183 0.82 -5.69 -9.18
C GLY A 183 2.01 -4.88 -9.73
N SER A 184 1.79 -4.12 -10.80
CA SER A 184 2.70 -3.09 -11.32
C SER A 184 2.42 -1.72 -10.70
N SER A 185 1.92 -1.68 -9.47
CA SER A 185 1.64 -0.41 -8.79
C SER A 185 2.94 0.26 -8.36
N PRO A 186 3.02 1.60 -8.45
CA PRO A 186 4.10 2.34 -7.81
C PRO A 186 4.15 2.00 -6.32
N PRO A 187 5.33 2.12 -5.69
CA PRO A 187 5.46 1.89 -4.27
C PRO A 187 4.52 2.81 -3.50
N PHE A 188 3.77 2.22 -2.60
CA PHE A 188 2.82 2.98 -1.82
C PHE A 188 3.58 3.90 -0.85
N THR A 189 3.20 5.16 -0.86
CA THR A 189 3.68 6.16 0.09
C THR A 189 2.65 6.41 1.20
N ASP A 190 1.43 5.91 1.01
CA ASP A 190 0.31 6.01 1.94
C ASP A 190 -0.28 4.63 2.25
N VAL A 191 -0.51 4.38 3.55
CA VAL A 191 -1.06 3.11 4.06
C VAL A 191 -2.42 2.77 3.45
N ARG A 192 -3.24 3.78 3.14
CA ARG A 192 -4.60 3.56 2.61
C ARG A 192 -4.58 3.28 1.12
N GLU A 193 -3.73 4.00 0.38
CA GLU A 193 -3.51 3.72 -1.03
C GLU A 193 -3.05 2.28 -1.23
N GLY A 194 -2.05 1.86 -0.44
CA GLY A 194 -1.58 0.47 -0.45
C GLY A 194 -2.67 -0.53 -0.08
N ARG A 195 -3.51 -0.18 0.90
CA ARG A 195 -4.64 -1.02 1.32
C ARG A 195 -5.69 -1.18 0.22
N ASP A 196 -6.07 -0.07 -0.44
CA ASP A 196 -7.09 -0.08 -1.51
C ASP A 196 -6.56 -0.83 -2.75
N ALA A 197 -5.29 -0.61 -3.12
CA ALA A 197 -4.64 -1.33 -4.19
C ALA A 197 -4.53 -2.84 -3.89
N LEU A 198 -4.17 -3.21 -2.66
CA LEU A 198 -4.15 -4.60 -2.22
C LEU A 198 -5.54 -5.22 -2.24
N ALA A 199 -6.60 -4.49 -1.87
CA ALA A 199 -7.98 -4.97 -1.98
C ALA A 199 -8.31 -5.34 -3.43
N GLY A 200 -7.91 -4.50 -4.40
CA GLY A 200 -8.07 -4.79 -5.83
C GLY A 200 -7.25 -6.00 -6.29
N LEU A 201 -6.00 -6.13 -5.87
CA LEU A 201 -5.13 -7.25 -6.23
C LEU A 201 -5.55 -8.58 -5.60
N LEU A 202 -6.15 -8.54 -4.40
CA LEU A 202 -6.64 -9.72 -3.68
C LEU A 202 -8.07 -10.10 -4.08
N ALA A 203 -8.80 -9.22 -4.77
CA ALA A 203 -10.17 -9.48 -5.19
C ALA A 203 -10.28 -10.76 -6.02
N GLY A 204 -11.09 -11.71 -5.54
CA GLY A 204 -11.29 -13.02 -6.17
C GLY A 204 -10.12 -14.00 -6.02
N ARG A 205 -9.09 -13.68 -5.24
CA ARG A 205 -7.96 -14.58 -4.94
C ARG A 205 -8.07 -15.11 -3.51
N ALA A 206 -7.75 -16.37 -3.32
CA ALA A 206 -7.65 -17.00 -2.02
C ALA A 206 -6.17 -17.09 -1.58
N VAL A 207 -5.65 -15.99 -1.08
CA VAL A 207 -4.27 -15.84 -0.57
C VAL A 207 -4.27 -15.76 0.95
N LEU A 208 -3.33 -16.44 1.60
CA LEU A 208 -3.02 -16.25 3.02
C LEU A 208 -1.83 -15.29 3.14
N VAL A 209 -1.99 -14.21 3.85
CA VAL A 209 -0.89 -13.29 4.19
C VAL A 209 -0.47 -13.52 5.63
N VAL A 210 0.79 -13.90 5.82
CA VAL A 210 1.40 -14.08 7.13
C VAL A 210 2.21 -12.84 7.45
N LEU A 211 1.85 -12.16 8.55
CA LEU A 211 2.61 -11.05 9.12
C LEU A 211 3.32 -11.57 10.38
N ASP A 212 4.61 -11.81 10.24
CA ASP A 212 5.42 -12.33 11.35
C ASP A 212 5.98 -11.18 12.20
N ASN A 213 5.92 -11.31 13.52
CA ASN A 213 6.46 -10.38 14.51
C ASN A 213 5.79 -8.99 14.55
N VAL A 214 4.45 -8.97 14.57
CA VAL A 214 3.66 -7.72 14.66
C VAL A 214 3.69 -7.15 16.08
N TRP A 215 4.03 -5.85 16.19
CA TRP A 215 4.13 -5.13 17.47
C TRP A 215 2.98 -4.15 17.70
N GLU A 216 2.48 -3.54 16.63
CA GLU A 216 1.50 -2.46 16.69
C GLU A 216 0.27 -2.77 15.84
N ARG A 217 -0.90 -2.38 16.34
CA ARG A 217 -2.17 -2.50 15.60
C ARG A 217 -2.13 -1.75 14.26
N ALA A 218 -1.45 -0.61 14.21
CA ALA A 218 -1.37 0.20 13.00
C ALA A 218 -0.88 -0.58 11.76
N VAL A 219 -0.05 -1.62 11.96
CA VAL A 219 0.39 -2.52 10.89
C VAL A 219 -0.80 -3.27 10.27
N LEU A 220 -1.73 -3.73 11.11
CA LEU A 220 -2.90 -4.51 10.67
C LEU A 220 -3.92 -3.63 9.94
N ASP A 221 -4.09 -2.38 10.39
CA ASP A 221 -4.97 -1.40 9.77
C ASP A 221 -4.53 -1.05 8.32
N GLY A 222 -3.29 -1.38 7.97
CA GLY A 222 -2.74 -1.24 6.62
C GLY A 222 -3.18 -2.30 5.62
N PHE A 223 -3.82 -3.38 6.04
CA PHE A 223 -4.26 -4.44 5.14
C PHE A 223 -5.78 -4.42 4.96
N PRO A 224 -6.31 -4.76 3.76
CA PRO A 224 -7.74 -4.74 3.52
C PRO A 224 -8.47 -5.82 4.33
N PRO A 225 -9.72 -5.60 4.74
CA PRO A 225 -10.49 -6.55 5.56
C PRO A 225 -10.79 -7.87 4.84
N GLU A 226 -10.74 -7.89 3.52
CA GLU A 226 -10.88 -9.08 2.69
C GLU A 226 -9.62 -9.96 2.71
N CYS A 227 -8.50 -9.43 3.20
CA CYS A 227 -7.24 -10.14 3.30
C CYS A 227 -7.30 -11.15 4.46
N GLN A 228 -7.09 -12.43 4.16
CA GLN A 228 -6.94 -13.43 5.21
C GLN A 228 -5.56 -13.29 5.85
N LEU A 229 -5.50 -12.75 7.07
CA LEU A 229 -4.27 -12.54 7.82
C LEU A 229 -4.03 -13.67 8.83
N LEU A 230 -2.79 -14.12 8.89
CA LEU A 230 -2.21 -14.84 10.02
C LEU A 230 -1.11 -13.95 10.61
N ILE A 231 -1.24 -13.54 11.85
CA ILE A 231 -0.24 -12.72 12.52
C ILE A 231 0.45 -13.48 13.65
N THR A 232 1.74 -13.19 13.87
CA THR A 232 2.41 -13.59 15.11
C THR A 232 2.75 -12.35 15.93
N SER A 233 2.46 -12.36 17.22
CA SER A 233 2.72 -11.25 18.12
C SER A 233 3.16 -11.71 19.51
N ARG A 234 3.93 -10.86 20.20
CA ARG A 234 4.25 -11.01 21.62
C ARG A 234 3.15 -10.40 22.51
N HIS A 235 2.39 -9.46 21.97
CA HIS A 235 1.31 -8.74 22.65
C HIS A 235 -0.05 -9.31 22.26
N ASP A 236 -1.03 -9.20 23.15
CA ASP A 236 -2.40 -9.64 22.89
C ASP A 236 -3.14 -8.63 21.97
N LEU A 237 -2.67 -8.50 20.73
CA LEU A 237 -3.33 -7.68 19.70
C LEU A 237 -4.65 -8.30 19.23
N ALA A 238 -4.91 -9.56 19.55
CA ALA A 238 -6.11 -10.27 19.09
C ALA A 238 -7.40 -9.61 19.59
N ARG A 239 -7.40 -9.04 20.80
CA ARG A 239 -8.54 -8.33 21.37
C ARG A 239 -8.84 -7.01 20.68
N ASP A 240 -7.81 -6.35 20.19
CA ASP A 240 -7.93 -5.01 19.57
C ASP A 240 -8.50 -5.06 18.15
N VAL A 241 -8.43 -6.23 17.48
CA VAL A 241 -8.78 -6.38 16.05
C VAL A 241 -9.82 -7.47 15.76
N ASP A 242 -10.58 -7.92 16.78
CA ASP A 242 -11.56 -9.03 16.64
C ASP A 242 -10.98 -10.27 15.92
N ALA A 243 -9.75 -10.64 16.27
CA ALA A 243 -9.06 -11.77 15.70
C ALA A 243 -9.38 -13.07 16.44
N VAL A 244 -9.26 -14.18 15.72
CA VAL A 244 -9.28 -15.51 16.33
C VAL A 244 -7.92 -15.75 16.99
N ALA A 245 -7.83 -15.66 18.31
CA ALA A 245 -6.59 -15.87 19.05
C ALA A 245 -6.28 -17.36 19.21
N VAL A 246 -5.06 -17.74 18.90
CA VAL A 246 -4.46 -19.02 19.23
C VAL A 246 -3.26 -18.76 20.14
N GLU A 247 -3.43 -19.01 21.42
CA GLU A 247 -2.34 -18.86 22.38
C GLU A 247 -1.30 -19.96 22.20
N VAL A 248 -0.04 -19.55 22.13
CA VAL A 248 1.13 -20.42 22.05
C VAL A 248 1.83 -20.39 23.41
N ALA A 249 1.52 -21.35 24.24
CA ALA A 249 2.14 -21.55 25.54
C ALA A 249 3.54 -22.18 25.40
N GLU A 250 4.19 -22.38 26.54
CA GLU A 250 5.40 -23.19 26.64
C GLU A 250 5.08 -24.64 26.20
N LEU A 251 6.11 -25.38 25.82
CA LEU A 251 5.96 -26.78 25.49
C LEU A 251 5.47 -27.59 26.73
N SER A 252 4.65 -28.60 26.49
CA SER A 252 4.50 -29.64 27.52
C SER A 252 5.87 -30.25 27.82
N LEU A 253 6.04 -30.84 29.01
CA LEU A 253 7.32 -31.51 29.33
C LEU A 253 7.65 -32.59 28.29
N GLU A 254 6.65 -33.36 27.88
CA GLU A 254 6.78 -34.36 26.81
C GLU A 254 7.25 -33.72 25.49
N GLY A 255 6.63 -32.59 25.09
CA GLY A 255 7.01 -31.85 23.89
C GLY A 255 8.43 -31.27 23.97
N ALA A 256 8.83 -30.77 25.15
CA ALA A 256 10.17 -30.24 25.39
C ALA A 256 11.21 -31.36 25.33
N LEU A 257 10.95 -32.49 25.96
CA LEU A 257 11.79 -33.68 25.87
C LEU A 257 11.91 -34.23 24.45
N ALA A 258 10.79 -34.28 23.72
CA ALA A 258 10.77 -34.69 22.31
C ALA A 258 11.63 -33.74 21.44
N LEU A 259 11.58 -32.42 21.68
CA LEU A 259 12.43 -31.45 21.01
C LEU A 259 13.90 -31.65 21.34
N LEU A 260 14.21 -31.80 22.65
CA LEU A 260 15.55 -32.06 23.14
C LEU A 260 16.13 -33.36 22.56
N GLY A 261 15.32 -34.44 22.49
CA GLY A 261 15.68 -35.71 21.90
C GLY A 261 16.04 -35.57 20.41
N ARG A 262 15.32 -34.76 19.64
CA ARG A 262 15.65 -34.50 18.21
C ARG A 262 16.96 -33.75 18.02
N TRP A 263 17.34 -32.90 18.97
CA TRP A 263 18.62 -32.20 18.95
C TRP A 263 19.79 -33.09 19.38
N THR A 264 19.54 -34.02 20.31
CA THR A 264 20.59 -34.88 20.90
C THR A 264 20.62 -36.26 20.28
N ASP A 265 19.78 -36.56 19.30
CA ASP A 265 19.63 -37.87 18.66
C ASP A 265 19.43 -38.98 19.69
N ARG A 266 18.47 -38.75 20.64
CA ARG A 266 18.10 -39.69 21.69
C ARG A 266 16.60 -39.94 21.72
N ASP A 267 16.22 -41.21 22.00
CA ASP A 267 14.84 -41.57 22.29
C ASP A 267 14.45 -41.25 23.75
N GLN A 268 13.16 -41.41 24.09
CA GLN A 268 12.64 -41.08 25.42
C GLN A 268 13.36 -41.91 26.52
N ARG A 269 13.65 -43.18 26.29
CA ARG A 269 14.31 -44.04 27.28
C ARG A 269 15.76 -43.63 27.55
N GLU A 270 16.43 -43.16 26.53
CA GLU A 270 17.81 -42.62 26.65
C GLU A 270 17.81 -41.25 27.35
N LEU A 271 16.73 -40.46 27.21
CA LEU A 271 16.56 -39.20 27.92
C LEU A 271 16.31 -39.42 29.43
N ASP A 272 15.59 -40.47 29.81
CA ASP A 272 15.33 -40.81 31.21
C ASP A 272 16.61 -41.15 32.00
N ALA A 273 17.73 -41.44 31.32
CA ALA A 273 19.01 -41.73 31.93
C ALA A 273 19.94 -40.50 32.16
N VAL A 274 19.48 -39.32 31.75
CA VAL A 274 20.21 -38.05 31.82
C VAL A 274 19.31 -36.95 32.39
N PRO A 275 19.81 -35.82 32.91
CA PRO A 275 18.98 -34.76 33.52
C PRO A 275 18.25 -33.92 32.44
N ALA A 276 17.51 -34.60 31.56
CA ALA A 276 16.83 -33.97 30.44
C ALA A 276 15.59 -33.15 30.86
N ASP A 277 14.83 -33.69 31.81
CA ASP A 277 13.64 -33.03 32.40
C ASP A 277 14.03 -31.79 33.19
N GLU A 278 15.10 -31.86 34.01
CA GLU A 278 15.63 -30.74 34.79
C GLU A 278 16.05 -29.58 33.86
N ILE A 279 16.75 -29.87 32.76
CA ILE A 279 17.15 -28.88 31.74
C ILE A 279 15.88 -28.24 31.10
N CYS A 280 14.89 -29.04 30.70
CA CYS A 280 13.65 -28.53 30.11
C CYS A 280 12.87 -27.63 31.09
N VAL A 281 12.76 -28.01 32.33
CA VAL A 281 12.09 -27.23 33.38
C VAL A 281 12.87 -25.94 33.69
N ARG A 282 14.20 -26.02 33.78
CA ARG A 282 15.06 -24.84 34.02
C ARG A 282 14.92 -23.78 32.93
N LEU A 283 14.63 -24.19 31.70
CA LEU A 283 14.45 -23.32 30.53
C LEU A 283 12.96 -22.93 30.33
N ASP A 284 12.14 -23.05 31.37
CA ASP A 284 10.70 -22.78 31.32
C ASP A 284 9.98 -23.50 30.17
N ARG A 285 10.57 -24.59 29.69
CA ARG A 285 10.09 -25.36 28.52
C ARG A 285 9.90 -24.53 27.24
N LEU A 286 10.61 -23.39 27.13
CA LEU A 286 10.58 -22.55 25.95
C LEU A 286 11.33 -23.22 24.80
N ALA A 287 10.69 -23.28 23.65
CA ALA A 287 11.20 -24.01 22.47
C ALA A 287 12.61 -23.54 22.05
N LEU A 288 12.90 -22.24 22.06
CA LEU A 288 14.21 -21.71 21.74
C LEU A 288 15.27 -22.14 22.75
N GLY A 289 14.98 -22.00 24.03
CA GLY A 289 15.91 -22.40 25.11
C GLY A 289 16.24 -23.90 25.06
N VAL A 290 15.24 -24.73 24.90
CA VAL A 290 15.38 -26.18 24.76
C VAL A 290 16.21 -26.55 23.51
N ALA A 291 15.97 -25.90 22.38
CA ALA A 291 16.73 -26.11 21.15
C ALA A 291 18.20 -25.73 21.34
N MET A 292 18.48 -24.61 22.01
CA MET A 292 19.85 -24.16 22.30
C MET A 292 20.57 -25.11 23.27
N ALA A 293 19.92 -25.56 24.36
CA ALA A 293 20.47 -26.55 25.25
C ALA A 293 20.79 -27.86 24.52
N GLY A 294 19.87 -28.34 23.69
CA GLY A 294 20.09 -29.50 22.84
C GLY A 294 21.25 -29.34 21.87
N ALA A 295 21.46 -28.17 21.31
CA ALA A 295 22.58 -27.85 20.44
C ALA A 295 23.92 -27.79 21.22
N MET A 296 23.91 -27.26 22.44
CA MET A 296 25.08 -27.25 23.33
C MET A 296 25.47 -28.67 23.75
N ILE A 297 24.50 -29.50 24.06
CA ILE A 297 24.74 -30.91 24.43
C ILE A 297 25.28 -31.66 23.21
N GLY A 298 24.63 -31.56 22.07
CA GLY A 298 25.00 -32.20 20.82
C GLY A 298 24.54 -33.66 20.71
N PRO A 299 24.61 -34.23 19.48
CA PRO A 299 24.13 -35.57 19.21
C PRO A 299 24.90 -36.64 19.97
N ARG A 300 24.17 -37.54 20.62
CA ARG A 300 24.71 -38.69 21.38
C ARG A 300 25.79 -38.34 22.39
N ALA A 301 25.77 -37.14 22.97
CA ALA A 301 26.71 -36.69 23.95
C ALA A 301 26.72 -37.57 25.24
N PRO A 302 27.85 -37.73 25.93
CA PRO A 302 27.91 -38.48 27.17
C PRO A 302 27.18 -37.77 28.33
N ALA A 303 26.81 -38.53 29.37
CA ALA A 303 26.00 -38.00 30.48
C ALA A 303 26.69 -36.84 31.23
N GLU A 304 28.02 -36.81 31.26
CA GLU A 304 28.82 -35.74 31.86
C GLU A 304 28.55 -34.40 31.19
N ARG A 305 28.34 -34.38 29.86
CA ARG A 305 28.03 -33.17 29.11
C ARG A 305 26.67 -32.61 29.48
N TRP A 306 25.68 -33.45 29.74
CA TRP A 306 24.33 -33.06 30.21
C TRP A 306 24.41 -32.38 31.58
N LYS A 307 25.22 -32.97 32.51
CA LYS A 307 25.43 -32.38 33.83
C LYS A 307 26.20 -31.06 33.77
N ASP A 308 27.15 -30.94 32.86
CA ASP A 308 27.92 -29.69 32.65
C ASP A 308 26.97 -28.58 32.17
N VAL A 309 26.13 -28.84 31.15
CA VAL A 309 25.16 -27.85 30.63
C VAL A 309 24.13 -27.45 31.70
N LEU A 310 23.57 -28.40 32.43
CA LEU A 310 22.66 -28.11 33.55
C LEU A 310 23.34 -27.25 34.61
N GLY A 311 24.51 -27.63 35.06
CA GLY A 311 25.27 -26.90 36.12
C GLY A 311 25.60 -25.46 35.69
N ARG A 312 25.89 -25.23 34.42
CA ARG A 312 26.12 -23.88 33.88
C ARG A 312 24.85 -23.04 33.81
N LEU A 313 23.71 -23.65 33.44
CA LEU A 313 22.41 -23.00 33.48
C LEU A 313 21.97 -22.65 34.92
N GLU A 314 22.30 -23.47 35.90
CA GLU A 314 22.09 -23.21 37.34
C GLU A 314 22.99 -22.11 37.90
N ALA A 315 24.23 -22.06 37.46
CA ALA A 315 25.22 -21.08 37.90
C ALA A 315 25.03 -19.69 37.25
N ALA A 316 24.18 -19.56 36.26
CA ALA A 316 23.93 -18.28 35.57
C ALA A 316 23.39 -17.21 36.53
N ASP A 317 24.01 -16.00 36.51
CA ASP A 317 23.55 -14.86 37.30
C ASP A 317 22.31 -14.20 36.68
N LEU A 318 21.16 -14.74 37.05
CA LEU A 318 19.87 -14.23 36.55
C LEU A 318 19.54 -12.81 37.05
N GLY A 319 20.15 -12.39 38.19
CA GLY A 319 19.99 -11.04 38.72
C GLY A 319 20.67 -10.00 37.83
N LYS A 320 21.89 -10.28 37.41
CA LYS A 320 22.64 -9.45 36.48
C LYS A 320 21.94 -9.37 35.11
N ILE A 321 21.51 -10.52 34.59
CA ILE A 321 20.78 -10.58 33.30
C ILE A 321 19.51 -9.72 33.35
N ARG A 322 18.73 -9.77 34.44
CA ARG A 322 17.57 -8.89 34.62
C ARG A 322 17.95 -7.42 34.70
N ALA A 323 19.05 -7.08 35.35
CA ALA A 323 19.52 -5.69 35.43
C ALA A 323 19.94 -5.15 34.04
N ASP A 324 20.59 -6.01 33.24
CA ASP A 324 21.09 -5.64 31.91
C ASP A 324 19.98 -5.48 30.85
N PHE A 325 18.91 -6.29 30.91
CA PHE A 325 17.84 -6.33 29.90
C PHE A 325 16.49 -5.76 30.35
N GLY A 326 16.32 -5.44 31.65
CA GLY A 326 15.09 -4.86 32.19
C GLY A 326 13.93 -5.86 32.33
N GLU A 327 12.76 -5.32 32.76
CA GLU A 327 11.54 -6.13 32.98
C GLU A 327 10.84 -6.55 31.67
N GLU A 328 11.24 -5.99 30.53
CA GLU A 328 10.69 -6.36 29.21
C GLU A 328 10.98 -7.82 28.84
N TYR A 329 11.95 -8.46 29.52
CA TYR A 329 12.35 -9.85 29.29
C TYR A 329 12.01 -10.73 30.50
N PRO A 330 10.80 -11.28 30.56
CA PRO A 330 10.33 -12.03 31.74
C PRO A 330 11.06 -13.36 32.00
N HIS A 331 11.87 -13.86 31.03
CA HIS A 331 12.59 -15.12 31.11
C HIS A 331 14.11 -14.97 31.06
N PRO A 332 14.74 -14.58 32.16
CA PRO A 332 16.20 -14.42 32.22
C PRO A 332 16.96 -15.73 31.97
N THR A 333 16.33 -16.87 32.20
CA THR A 333 16.90 -18.21 31.90
C THR A 333 17.11 -18.44 30.41
N LEU A 334 16.21 -17.90 29.57
CA LEU A 334 16.36 -17.95 28.12
C LEU A 334 17.55 -17.08 27.65
N LEU A 335 17.68 -15.87 28.21
CA LEU A 335 18.82 -14.99 27.92
C LEU A 335 20.14 -15.62 28.40
N ALA A 336 20.14 -16.32 29.55
CA ALA A 336 21.25 -17.10 30.02
C ALA A 336 21.65 -18.21 29.04
N ALA A 337 20.67 -18.95 28.53
CA ALA A 337 20.92 -19.99 27.52
C ALA A 337 21.53 -19.42 26.23
N ILE A 338 21.05 -18.23 25.78
CA ILE A 338 21.64 -17.55 24.61
C ILE A 338 23.10 -17.18 24.90
N ALA A 339 23.37 -16.56 26.03
CA ALA A 339 24.75 -16.18 26.43
C ALA A 339 25.70 -17.41 26.52
N LEU A 340 25.25 -18.48 27.18
CA LEU A 340 26.00 -19.73 27.25
C LEU A 340 26.22 -20.36 25.88
N GLY A 341 25.24 -20.32 24.97
CA GLY A 341 25.37 -20.80 23.59
C GLY A 341 26.45 -20.04 22.81
N ILE A 342 26.59 -18.73 23.06
CA ILE A 342 27.67 -17.91 22.50
C ILE A 342 29.03 -18.29 23.09
N ASP A 343 29.09 -18.47 24.40
CA ASP A 343 30.34 -18.84 25.10
C ASP A 343 30.88 -20.22 24.70
N GLU A 344 30.00 -21.11 24.23
CA GLU A 344 30.35 -22.41 23.67
C GLU A 344 31.05 -22.35 22.30
N LEU A 345 31.07 -21.19 21.63
CA LEU A 345 31.82 -21.04 20.39
C LEU A 345 33.35 -21.20 20.66
N PRO A 346 34.07 -21.80 19.69
CA PRO A 346 35.41 -22.33 19.97
C PRO A 346 36.44 -21.28 20.43
N ASP A 347 36.35 -20.07 19.92
CA ASP A 347 37.31 -19.01 20.22
C ASP A 347 36.63 -17.63 20.22
N GLU A 348 37.33 -16.62 20.75
CA GLU A 348 36.78 -15.25 20.84
C GLU A 348 36.60 -14.62 19.46
N ALA A 349 37.38 -14.96 18.46
CA ALA A 349 37.22 -14.45 17.12
C ALA A 349 35.90 -14.94 16.51
N THR A 350 35.52 -16.18 16.75
CA THR A 350 34.23 -16.77 16.34
C THR A 350 33.05 -16.13 17.08
N ARG A 351 33.22 -15.90 18.41
CA ARG A 351 32.22 -15.18 19.21
C ARG A 351 31.98 -13.75 18.69
N GLU A 352 33.05 -13.03 18.39
CA GLU A 352 33.01 -11.67 17.86
C GLU A 352 32.35 -11.64 16.47
N ARG A 353 32.68 -12.60 15.59
CA ARG A 353 32.03 -12.73 14.28
C ARG A 353 30.50 -12.97 14.40
N TYR A 354 30.13 -13.82 15.37
CA TYR A 354 28.71 -14.05 15.64
C TYR A 354 28.00 -12.78 16.14
N ARG A 355 28.57 -12.07 17.13
CA ARG A 355 27.99 -10.85 17.67
C ARG A 355 27.76 -9.80 16.56
N LYS A 356 28.71 -9.70 15.61
CA LYS A 356 28.59 -8.76 14.48
C LYS A 356 27.40 -9.03 13.55
N LEU A 357 26.81 -10.24 13.57
CA LEU A 357 25.58 -10.51 12.83
C LEU A 357 24.39 -9.65 13.29
N ALA A 358 24.48 -8.97 14.44
CA ALA A 358 23.49 -7.98 14.88
C ALA A 358 23.22 -6.87 13.86
N VAL A 359 24.13 -6.60 12.92
CA VAL A 359 23.93 -5.62 11.84
C VAL A 359 22.76 -5.96 10.91
N PHE A 360 22.35 -7.25 10.89
CA PHE A 360 21.22 -7.72 10.08
C PHE A 360 19.87 -7.66 10.79
N SER A 361 19.85 -7.27 12.07
CA SER A 361 18.63 -7.18 12.87
C SER A 361 17.63 -6.20 12.25
N GLY A 362 16.38 -6.61 12.10
CA GLY A 362 15.33 -5.78 11.54
C GLY A 362 15.48 -5.48 10.04
N ARG A 363 16.24 -6.31 9.30
CA ARG A 363 16.46 -6.15 7.85
C ARG A 363 16.06 -7.37 7.04
N GLY A 364 15.27 -8.25 7.65
CA GLY A 364 14.87 -9.51 7.04
C GLY A 364 16.01 -10.52 6.96
N PRO A 365 15.77 -11.66 6.31
CA PRO A 365 16.78 -12.70 6.14
C PRO A 365 17.94 -12.23 5.26
N PHE A 366 19.18 -12.42 5.74
CA PHE A 366 20.39 -12.05 5.01
C PHE A 366 20.96 -13.24 4.23
N PRO A 367 21.53 -13.03 3.03
CA PRO A 367 22.17 -14.09 2.25
C PRO A 367 23.56 -14.41 2.81
N ARG A 368 24.07 -15.58 2.47
CA ARG A 368 25.46 -15.98 2.78
C ARG A 368 26.46 -14.91 2.33
N ALA A 369 26.29 -14.32 1.16
CA ALA A 369 27.16 -13.29 0.62
C ALA A 369 27.29 -12.06 1.54
N ALA A 370 26.23 -11.67 2.26
CA ALA A 370 26.25 -10.56 3.21
C ALA A 370 27.11 -10.91 4.46
N ALA A 371 26.98 -12.12 4.99
CA ALA A 371 27.83 -12.58 6.10
C ALA A 371 29.32 -12.68 5.68
N GLU A 372 29.58 -13.16 4.48
CA GLU A 372 30.94 -13.18 3.90
C GLU A 372 31.52 -11.77 3.79
N ALA A 373 30.73 -10.80 3.29
CA ALA A 373 31.15 -9.40 3.21
C ALA A 373 31.46 -8.82 4.60
N LEU A 374 30.65 -9.14 5.60
CA LEU A 374 30.86 -8.71 6.98
C LEU A 374 32.18 -9.24 7.56
N TRP A 375 32.52 -10.49 7.29
CA TRP A 375 33.67 -11.17 7.92
C TRP A 375 34.96 -11.06 7.09
N ALA A 376 34.90 -10.79 5.79
CA ALA A 376 36.04 -10.68 4.89
C ALA A 376 37.12 -9.69 5.37
N PRO A 377 36.80 -8.48 5.87
CA PRO A 377 37.83 -7.58 6.42
C PRO A 377 38.55 -8.12 7.67
N ALA A 378 37.93 -9.09 8.36
CA ALA A 378 38.51 -9.80 9.50
C ALA A 378 39.15 -11.15 9.10
N GLY A 379 39.46 -11.37 7.82
CA GLY A 379 40.18 -12.52 7.30
C GLY A 379 39.37 -13.80 7.15
N LEU A 380 38.03 -13.76 7.20
CA LEU A 380 37.18 -14.94 6.96
C LEU A 380 36.30 -14.70 5.72
N ALA A 381 36.48 -15.48 4.67
CA ALA A 381 35.73 -15.38 3.43
C ALA A 381 35.59 -16.74 2.74
N GLY A 382 34.72 -16.80 1.74
CA GLY A 382 34.55 -17.99 0.91
C GLY A 382 34.03 -19.21 1.68
N PRO A 383 34.59 -20.41 1.44
CA PRO A 383 34.13 -21.66 2.08
C PRO A 383 34.10 -21.60 3.59
N ASP A 384 35.14 -21.01 4.22
CA ASP A 384 35.28 -20.95 5.69
C ASP A 384 34.15 -20.14 6.35
N ALA A 385 33.65 -19.10 5.67
CA ALA A 385 32.49 -18.33 6.13
C ALA A 385 31.19 -19.17 6.05
N GLY A 386 31.06 -20.00 5.02
CA GLY A 386 29.98 -20.96 4.91
C GLY A 386 30.00 -22.01 6.02
N ASP A 387 31.17 -22.58 6.28
CA ASP A 387 31.34 -23.54 7.36
C ASP A 387 31.01 -22.95 8.74
N LEU A 388 31.33 -21.66 8.96
CA LEU A 388 30.92 -20.96 10.17
C LEU A 388 29.39 -20.78 10.25
N LEU A 389 28.71 -20.39 9.15
CA LEU A 389 27.24 -20.30 9.14
C LEU A 389 26.60 -21.66 9.46
N ASP A 390 27.13 -22.75 8.90
CA ASP A 390 26.68 -24.11 9.20
C ASP A 390 26.92 -24.50 10.67
N VAL A 391 28.03 -24.07 11.28
CA VAL A 391 28.28 -24.26 12.71
C VAL A 391 27.27 -23.49 13.56
N LEU A 392 27.02 -22.23 13.21
CA LEU A 392 26.05 -21.37 13.93
C LEU A 392 24.61 -21.92 13.80
N GLU A 393 24.21 -22.40 12.64
CA GLU A 393 22.90 -23.03 12.42
C GLU A 393 22.78 -24.32 13.25
N ARG A 394 23.76 -25.22 13.20
CA ARG A 394 23.80 -26.44 14.03
C ARG A 394 23.72 -26.14 15.53
N ARG A 395 24.22 -25.00 15.98
CA ARG A 395 24.15 -24.53 17.37
C ARG A 395 22.90 -23.76 17.73
N SER A 396 21.95 -23.65 16.82
CA SER A 396 20.70 -22.85 17.01
C SER A 396 20.94 -21.36 17.27
N LEU A 397 22.10 -20.84 16.86
CA LEU A 397 22.47 -19.42 16.98
C LEU A 397 21.96 -18.59 15.80
N ILE A 398 21.72 -19.21 14.66
CA ILE A 398 21.02 -18.65 13.50
C ILE A 398 20.03 -19.67 12.96
N GLN A 399 19.11 -19.24 12.12
CA GLN A 399 18.10 -20.09 11.48
C GLN A 399 18.18 -19.93 9.97
N LEU A 400 18.01 -21.04 9.24
CA LEU A 400 17.85 -21.02 7.80
C LEU A 400 16.43 -20.60 7.45
N ALA A 401 16.28 -19.45 6.76
CA ALA A 401 15.01 -18.84 6.41
C ALA A 401 14.52 -19.20 4.98
N GLY A 402 15.08 -20.25 4.37
CA GLY A 402 14.81 -20.64 2.98
C GLY A 402 15.77 -19.98 1.98
N GLU A 403 15.89 -20.56 0.79
CA GLU A 403 16.70 -20.05 -0.34
C GLU A 403 18.16 -19.68 -0.01
N GLY A 404 18.76 -20.35 0.99
CA GLY A 404 20.13 -20.07 1.42
C GLY A 404 20.29 -18.76 2.19
N ARG A 405 19.22 -18.20 2.73
CA ARG A 405 19.22 -17.00 3.59
C ARG A 405 19.16 -17.41 5.06
N TYR A 406 19.73 -16.59 5.92
CA TYR A 406 19.80 -16.80 7.35
C TYR A 406 19.13 -15.66 8.12
N THR A 407 18.66 -15.96 9.33
CA THR A 407 18.10 -14.96 10.25
C THR A 407 18.54 -15.25 11.67
N LEU A 408 18.65 -14.20 12.48
CA LEU A 408 18.74 -14.31 13.92
C LEU A 408 17.35 -14.24 14.52
N HIS A 409 17.12 -14.97 15.59
CA HIS A 409 15.94 -14.75 16.40
C HIS A 409 16.04 -13.40 17.12
N ASP A 410 14.94 -12.66 17.26
CA ASP A 410 14.96 -11.31 17.86
C ASP A 410 15.66 -11.26 19.20
N LEU A 411 15.38 -12.23 20.09
CA LEU A 411 16.06 -12.28 21.39
C LEU A 411 17.58 -12.52 21.27
N GLN A 412 18.03 -13.26 20.27
CA GLN A 412 19.46 -13.43 20.01
C GLN A 412 20.05 -12.13 19.46
N SER A 413 19.34 -11.46 18.56
CA SER A 413 19.70 -10.13 18.04
C SER A 413 19.86 -9.11 19.17
N ASP A 414 18.92 -9.07 20.11
CA ASP A 414 18.92 -8.13 21.23
C ASP A 414 20.14 -8.40 22.15
N VAL A 415 20.41 -9.68 22.46
CA VAL A 415 21.57 -10.06 23.28
C VAL A 415 22.89 -9.67 22.63
N VAL A 416 23.08 -9.98 21.35
CA VAL A 416 24.34 -9.66 20.65
C VAL A 416 24.51 -8.17 20.39
N ALA A 417 23.43 -7.44 20.12
CA ALA A 417 23.46 -5.98 19.99
C ALA A 417 23.84 -5.31 21.32
N HIS A 418 23.25 -5.78 22.43
CA HIS A 418 23.61 -5.31 23.78
C HIS A 418 25.08 -5.59 24.10
N GLN A 419 25.60 -6.78 23.79
CA GLN A 419 26.98 -7.13 24.01
C GLN A 419 27.99 -6.31 23.20
N LEU A 420 27.61 -5.91 21.96
CA LEU A 420 28.43 -5.04 21.12
C LEU A 420 28.42 -3.58 21.58
N GLY A 421 27.30 -3.12 22.14
CA GLY A 421 27.07 -1.72 22.41
C GLY A 421 26.94 -0.88 21.13
N ALA A 422 26.64 0.41 21.29
CA ALA A 422 26.41 1.31 20.15
C ALA A 422 27.65 1.46 19.23
N ASP A 423 28.80 1.63 19.82
CA ASP A 423 30.08 1.83 19.09
C ASP A 423 30.48 0.56 18.35
N GLY A 424 30.36 -0.60 19.00
CA GLY A 424 30.65 -1.89 18.38
C GLY A 424 29.72 -2.21 17.23
N LEU A 425 28.43 -1.86 17.35
CA LEU A 425 27.45 -2.04 16.29
C LEU A 425 27.76 -1.12 15.10
N SER A 426 28.08 0.16 15.34
CA SER A 426 28.50 1.11 14.30
C SER A 426 29.76 0.62 13.57
N ALA A 427 30.76 0.15 14.31
CA ALA A 427 31.97 -0.42 13.71
C ALA A 427 31.67 -1.68 12.87
N ALA A 428 30.73 -2.53 13.30
CA ALA A 428 30.31 -3.70 12.53
C ALA A 428 29.59 -3.30 11.22
N HIS A 429 28.74 -2.27 11.24
CA HIS A 429 28.16 -1.71 10.02
C HIS A 429 29.24 -1.16 9.08
N ALA A 430 30.23 -0.43 9.59
CA ALA A 430 31.34 0.08 8.80
C ALA A 430 32.19 -1.07 8.20
N GLN A 431 32.38 -2.16 8.95
CA GLN A 431 33.07 -3.37 8.47
C GLN A 431 32.30 -4.04 7.32
N LEU A 432 30.98 -4.16 7.42
CA LEU A 432 30.12 -4.71 6.36
C LEU A 432 30.22 -3.88 5.07
N VAL A 433 30.09 -2.56 5.18
CA VAL A 433 30.25 -1.64 4.03
C VAL A 433 31.64 -1.79 3.39
N THR A 434 32.69 -1.89 4.20
CA THR A 434 34.05 -2.08 3.70
C THR A 434 34.20 -3.43 2.99
N GLY A 435 33.63 -4.50 3.51
CA GLY A 435 33.64 -5.81 2.87
C GLY A 435 32.91 -5.81 1.53
N TYR A 436 31.77 -5.16 1.45
CA TYR A 436 31.07 -5.00 0.17
C TYR A 436 31.87 -4.14 -0.82
N ARG A 437 32.53 -3.07 -0.36
CA ARG A 437 33.35 -2.21 -1.25
C ARG A 437 34.45 -3.01 -1.96
N THR A 438 35.03 -4.01 -1.32
CA THR A 438 36.04 -4.88 -1.95
C THR A 438 35.44 -5.81 -3.01
N ARG A 439 34.15 -6.11 -2.92
CA ARG A 439 33.43 -6.96 -3.89
C ARG A 439 32.93 -6.18 -5.11
N VAL A 440 32.73 -4.88 -4.97
CA VAL A 440 32.22 -3.99 -6.02
C VAL A 440 33.21 -2.86 -6.33
N PRO A 441 34.43 -3.17 -6.79
CA PRO A 441 35.48 -2.16 -7.01
C PRO A 441 35.12 -1.12 -8.08
N ALA A 442 34.23 -1.45 -9.00
CA ALA A 442 33.74 -0.56 -10.05
C ALA A 442 32.64 0.42 -9.58
N GLY A 443 32.27 0.41 -8.28
CA GLY A 443 31.20 1.26 -7.73
C GLY A 443 29.97 0.47 -7.29
N TRP A 444 29.13 1.10 -6.48
CA TRP A 444 27.96 0.44 -5.87
C TRP A 444 26.93 -0.05 -6.89
N ALA A 445 26.76 0.68 -7.97
CA ALA A 445 25.86 0.32 -9.07
C ALA A 445 26.27 -0.93 -9.86
N SER A 446 27.50 -1.44 -9.66
CA SER A 446 28.02 -2.62 -10.38
C SER A 446 27.59 -3.97 -9.78
N ALA A 447 26.73 -3.98 -8.79
CA ALA A 447 26.29 -5.20 -8.08
C ALA A 447 24.77 -5.48 -8.24
N PRO A 448 24.21 -5.59 -9.44
CA PRO A 448 22.78 -5.76 -9.65
C PRO A 448 22.21 -7.08 -9.12
N GLU A 449 23.04 -8.11 -8.92
CA GLU A 449 22.61 -9.43 -8.42
C GLU A 449 22.62 -9.53 -6.88
N GLU A 450 23.02 -8.47 -6.18
CA GLU A 450 23.10 -8.43 -4.71
C GLU A 450 21.88 -7.68 -4.11
N ASP A 451 20.69 -8.25 -4.22
CA ASP A 451 19.44 -7.65 -3.74
C ASP A 451 19.53 -7.10 -2.31
N TYR A 452 20.19 -7.84 -1.41
CA TYR A 452 20.36 -7.40 -0.02
C TYR A 452 21.19 -6.11 0.07
N LEU A 453 22.27 -6.01 -0.70
CA LEU A 453 23.11 -4.80 -0.75
C LEU A 453 22.32 -3.62 -1.29
N LEU A 454 21.66 -3.81 -2.45
CA LEU A 454 20.85 -2.76 -3.06
C LEU A 454 19.74 -2.25 -2.13
N ALA A 455 19.08 -3.14 -1.41
CA ALA A 455 18.02 -2.77 -0.48
C ALA A 455 18.51 -2.05 0.78
N ASN A 456 19.72 -2.37 1.30
CA ASN A 456 20.10 -1.99 2.66
C ASN A 456 21.37 -1.14 2.78
N LEU A 457 22.07 -0.83 1.68
CA LEU A 457 23.35 -0.10 1.71
C LEU A 457 23.24 1.27 2.40
N ALA A 458 22.23 2.06 2.05
CA ALA A 458 22.02 3.38 2.64
C ALA A 458 21.82 3.31 4.16
N TYR A 459 21.05 2.33 4.63
CA TYR A 459 20.90 2.07 6.05
C TYR A 459 22.25 1.73 6.73
N HIS A 460 23.04 0.83 6.13
CA HIS A 460 24.33 0.46 6.71
C HIS A 460 25.32 1.61 6.71
N LEU A 461 25.35 2.45 5.69
CA LEU A 461 26.15 3.68 5.64
C LEU A 461 25.75 4.65 6.76
N ALA A 462 24.45 4.88 6.93
CA ALA A 462 23.94 5.75 8.00
C ALA A 462 24.33 5.24 9.39
N ARG A 463 24.16 3.94 9.63
CA ARG A 463 24.48 3.31 10.93
C ARG A 463 26.00 3.23 11.19
N ALA A 464 26.80 3.22 10.13
CA ALA A 464 28.26 3.32 10.22
C ALA A 464 28.77 4.75 10.43
N GLY A 465 27.89 5.77 10.44
CA GLY A 465 28.26 7.17 10.53
C GLY A 465 28.96 7.73 9.28
N ARG A 466 28.82 7.06 8.11
CA ARG A 466 29.49 7.43 6.85
C ARG A 466 28.63 8.38 6.01
N SER A 467 28.27 9.53 6.59
CA SER A 467 27.31 10.47 5.99
C SER A 467 27.76 11.04 4.65
N ASP A 468 29.06 11.28 4.44
CA ASP A 468 29.58 11.78 3.18
C ASP A 468 29.41 10.77 2.05
N GLU A 469 29.70 9.48 2.31
CA GLU A 469 29.48 8.41 1.33
C GLU A 469 27.99 8.17 1.07
N LEU A 470 27.16 8.31 2.10
CA LEU A 470 25.69 8.23 1.92
C LEU A 470 25.19 9.38 1.02
N ARG A 471 25.72 10.60 1.22
CA ARG A 471 25.40 11.73 0.35
C ARG A 471 25.83 11.47 -1.11
N GLU A 472 27.05 10.98 -1.30
CA GLU A 472 27.52 10.61 -2.63
C GLU A 472 26.64 9.55 -3.27
N LEU A 473 26.24 8.52 -2.52
CA LEU A 473 25.36 7.45 -2.99
C LEU A 473 23.99 7.98 -3.42
N LEU A 474 23.35 8.82 -2.59
CA LEU A 474 22.01 9.36 -2.85
C LEU A 474 21.96 10.42 -3.98
N THR A 475 23.13 10.85 -4.47
CA THR A 475 23.29 11.78 -5.58
C THR A 475 24.10 11.17 -6.75
N ASP A 476 24.27 9.85 -6.80
CA ASP A 476 24.93 9.11 -7.86
C ASP A 476 23.88 8.56 -8.85
N TYR A 477 23.92 9.01 -10.09
CA TYR A 477 22.93 8.61 -11.09
C TYR A 477 22.93 7.10 -11.33
N ALA A 478 24.11 6.49 -11.45
CA ALA A 478 24.22 5.06 -11.73
C ALA A 478 23.60 4.22 -10.60
N TRP A 479 23.76 4.66 -9.35
CA TRP A 479 23.09 4.04 -8.20
C TRP A 479 21.58 4.19 -8.27
N LEU A 480 21.07 5.41 -8.53
CA LEU A 480 19.63 5.67 -8.60
C LEU A 480 18.97 4.81 -9.67
N ASP A 481 19.55 4.76 -10.88
CA ASP A 481 19.05 3.96 -12.01
C ASP A 481 19.09 2.47 -11.70
N THR A 482 20.22 1.95 -11.19
CA THR A 482 20.38 0.55 -10.84
C THR A 482 19.37 0.13 -9.77
N LYS A 483 19.24 0.90 -8.68
CA LYS A 483 18.32 0.57 -7.60
C LYS A 483 16.87 0.68 -8.04
N LEU A 484 16.50 1.69 -8.82
CA LEU A 484 15.16 1.86 -9.38
C LEU A 484 14.74 0.64 -10.21
N ARG A 485 15.64 0.15 -11.08
CA ARG A 485 15.34 -0.99 -11.97
C ARG A 485 15.29 -2.34 -11.27
N HIS A 486 16.14 -2.58 -10.27
CA HIS A 486 16.27 -3.89 -9.63
C HIS A 486 15.42 -4.07 -8.37
N VAL A 487 15.28 -3.01 -7.57
CA VAL A 487 14.56 -3.07 -6.27
C VAL A 487 13.29 -2.21 -6.28
N GLY A 488 13.23 -1.22 -7.18
CA GLY A 488 12.08 -0.36 -7.37
C GLY A 488 12.12 0.96 -6.59
N LEU A 489 11.20 1.84 -6.95
CA LEU A 489 11.16 3.22 -6.46
C LEU A 489 10.92 3.32 -4.95
N ALA A 490 10.11 2.42 -4.35
CA ALA A 490 9.86 2.43 -2.90
C ALA A 490 11.14 2.27 -2.10
N SER A 491 11.92 1.25 -2.46
CA SER A 491 13.20 0.99 -1.80
C SER A 491 14.18 2.14 -2.00
N LEU A 492 14.14 2.81 -3.15
CA LEU A 492 14.96 3.99 -3.43
C LEU A 492 14.55 5.18 -2.57
N LEU A 493 13.26 5.48 -2.48
CA LEU A 493 12.73 6.56 -1.64
C LEU A 493 12.99 6.34 -0.15
N ALA A 494 12.97 5.08 0.32
CA ALA A 494 13.25 4.73 1.71
C ALA A 494 14.70 5.00 2.16
N ASP A 495 15.62 5.27 1.24
CA ASP A 495 17.00 5.61 1.58
C ASP A 495 17.18 7.06 2.08
N TYR A 496 16.39 8.00 1.56
CA TYR A 496 16.55 9.43 1.83
C TYR A 496 16.28 9.87 3.27
N PRO A 497 15.34 9.27 4.02
CA PRO A 497 15.16 9.53 5.45
C PRO A 497 16.40 9.28 6.31
N HIS A 498 17.40 8.55 5.81
CA HIS A 498 18.67 8.34 6.51
C HIS A 498 19.61 9.54 6.47
N LEU A 499 19.32 10.53 5.58
CA LEU A 499 20.08 11.79 5.47
C LEU A 499 19.12 13.00 5.38
N PRO A 500 18.28 13.25 6.40
CA PRO A 500 17.14 14.15 6.30
C PRO A 500 17.52 15.62 6.23
N GLU A 501 18.75 16.01 6.59
CA GLU A 501 19.17 17.41 6.64
C GLU A 501 19.98 17.87 5.43
N ASP A 502 20.37 16.95 4.53
CA ASP A 502 21.17 17.28 3.34
C ASP A 502 20.29 17.92 2.25
N PRO A 503 20.61 19.13 1.77
CA PRO A 503 19.77 19.82 0.79
C PRO A 503 19.72 19.12 -0.57
N ALA A 504 20.85 18.53 -1.04
CA ALA A 504 20.90 17.83 -2.31
C ALA A 504 20.07 16.55 -2.27
N ALA A 505 20.22 15.75 -1.20
CA ALA A 505 19.41 14.55 -0.99
C ALA A 505 17.91 14.90 -0.91
N LYS A 506 17.53 15.97 -0.20
CA LYS A 506 16.14 16.46 -0.16
C LYS A 506 15.60 16.81 -1.55
N ALA A 507 16.39 17.50 -2.37
CA ALA A 507 15.97 17.90 -3.71
C ALA A 507 15.76 16.68 -4.63
N VAL A 508 16.68 15.71 -4.61
CA VAL A 508 16.54 14.47 -5.36
C VAL A 508 15.33 13.67 -4.87
N HIS A 509 15.17 13.49 -3.55
CA HIS A 509 14.02 12.80 -2.95
C HIS A 509 12.70 13.40 -3.42
N ALA A 510 12.53 14.72 -3.30
CA ALA A 510 11.31 15.41 -3.72
C ALA A 510 11.08 15.30 -5.24
N SER A 511 12.15 15.29 -6.05
CA SER A 511 12.05 15.07 -7.51
C SER A 511 11.53 13.67 -7.83
N LEU A 512 12.05 12.63 -7.15
CA LEU A 512 11.61 11.25 -7.28
C LEU A 512 10.16 11.06 -6.82
N GLN A 513 9.77 11.72 -5.73
CA GLN A 513 8.37 11.71 -5.27
C GLN A 513 7.42 12.33 -6.29
N LEU A 514 7.79 13.47 -6.90
CA LEU A 514 7.01 14.11 -7.95
C LEU A 514 6.93 13.25 -9.23
N ALA A 515 7.90 12.39 -9.47
CA ALA A 515 7.95 11.45 -10.60
C ALA A 515 7.37 10.06 -10.28
N ALA A 516 6.83 9.85 -9.09
CA ALA A 516 6.38 8.54 -8.62
C ALA A 516 5.25 7.91 -9.47
N HIS A 517 4.52 8.72 -10.21
CA HIS A 517 3.48 8.25 -11.13
C HIS A 517 4.00 7.83 -12.52
N ILE A 518 5.31 7.97 -12.79
CA ILE A 518 5.94 7.64 -14.08
C ILE A 518 6.98 6.53 -13.91
N LEU A 519 7.90 6.71 -12.96
CA LEU A 519 9.11 5.90 -12.84
C LEU A 519 8.90 4.41 -12.59
N PRO A 520 7.84 3.94 -11.90
CA PRO A 520 7.59 2.52 -11.73
C PRO A 520 7.24 1.80 -13.04
N ASP A 521 6.51 2.49 -13.93
CA ASP A 521 6.07 1.93 -15.21
C ASP A 521 7.10 2.16 -16.33
N ASP A 522 7.86 3.26 -16.25
CA ASP A 522 8.88 3.65 -17.23
C ASP A 522 10.12 4.22 -16.53
N PRO A 523 11.03 3.37 -16.03
CA PRO A 523 12.28 3.79 -15.41
C PRO A 523 13.20 4.58 -16.36
N ASP A 524 13.05 4.41 -17.68
CA ASP A 524 13.86 5.11 -18.67
C ASP A 524 13.62 6.63 -18.71
N GLN A 525 12.53 7.09 -18.07
CA GLN A 525 12.26 8.50 -17.86
C GLN A 525 13.08 9.14 -16.72
N LEU A 526 13.82 8.38 -15.95
CA LEU A 526 14.58 8.91 -14.80
C LEU A 526 15.48 10.11 -15.19
N PRO A 527 16.27 10.08 -16.28
CA PRO A 527 17.08 11.22 -16.70
C PRO A 527 16.23 12.47 -16.95
N GLY A 528 15.16 12.32 -17.75
CA GLY A 528 14.26 13.43 -18.13
C GLY A 528 13.54 14.03 -16.91
N GLN A 529 13.13 13.20 -15.94
CA GLN A 529 12.49 13.65 -14.71
C GLN A 529 13.46 14.42 -13.80
N LEU A 530 14.71 13.97 -13.67
CA LEU A 530 15.71 14.66 -12.86
C LEU A 530 16.12 15.99 -13.51
N VAL A 531 16.49 15.98 -14.79
CA VAL A 531 16.92 17.18 -15.54
C VAL A 531 15.79 18.21 -15.60
N GLY A 532 14.58 17.78 -15.91
CA GLY A 532 13.42 18.69 -16.04
C GLY A 532 12.96 19.32 -14.73
N ARG A 533 13.27 18.72 -13.56
CA ARG A 533 12.84 19.21 -12.23
C ARG A 533 13.91 19.95 -11.47
N LEU A 534 15.16 19.46 -11.48
CA LEU A 534 16.25 20.04 -10.71
C LEU A 534 16.89 21.23 -11.42
N GLY A 535 16.89 21.25 -12.76
CA GLY A 535 17.38 22.38 -13.57
C GLY A 535 18.83 22.74 -13.28
N ASP A 536 19.14 24.05 -13.33
CA ASP A 536 20.48 24.59 -13.09
C ASP A 536 20.71 24.84 -11.57
N ASP A 537 20.71 23.79 -10.76
CA ASP A 537 21.03 23.96 -9.35
C ASP A 537 22.51 24.30 -9.14
N ALA A 538 22.79 25.14 -8.13
CA ALA A 538 24.14 25.55 -7.80
C ALA A 538 24.97 24.46 -7.08
N ASP A 539 24.33 23.43 -6.50
CA ASP A 539 25.02 22.37 -5.76
C ASP A 539 25.85 21.49 -6.70
N PRO A 540 27.18 21.34 -6.45
CA PRO A 540 28.07 20.54 -7.31
C PRO A 540 27.66 19.07 -7.43
N ALA A 541 27.06 18.48 -6.39
CA ALA A 541 26.59 17.09 -6.41
C ALA A 541 25.39 16.95 -7.35
N LEU A 542 24.44 17.90 -7.31
CA LEU A 542 23.29 17.90 -8.21
C LEU A 542 23.71 18.13 -9.66
N ARG A 543 24.67 19.05 -9.93
CA ARG A 543 25.19 19.23 -11.29
C ARG A 543 25.82 17.96 -11.84
N ARG A 544 26.67 17.27 -11.03
CA ARG A 544 27.26 15.99 -11.44
C ARG A 544 26.17 14.96 -11.75
N LEU A 545 25.16 14.81 -10.86
CA LEU A 545 24.01 13.93 -11.07
C LEU A 545 23.31 14.21 -12.41
N LEU A 546 23.05 15.49 -12.73
CA LEU A 546 22.36 15.88 -13.97
C LEU A 546 23.22 15.67 -15.22
N ASP A 547 24.54 15.91 -15.14
CA ASP A 547 25.49 15.63 -16.22
C ASP A 547 25.53 14.12 -16.51
N GLU A 548 25.64 13.29 -15.47
CA GLU A 548 25.61 11.83 -15.58
C GLU A 548 24.29 11.32 -16.13
N ALA A 549 23.15 11.84 -15.63
CA ALA A 549 21.81 11.51 -16.12
C ALA A 549 21.67 11.83 -17.61
N SER A 550 22.13 13.01 -18.01
CA SER A 550 22.07 13.45 -19.42
C SER A 550 22.96 12.60 -20.33
N ALA A 551 24.12 12.15 -19.84
CA ALA A 551 25.06 11.32 -20.60
C ALA A 551 24.62 9.85 -20.70
N SER A 552 23.81 9.39 -19.75
CA SER A 552 23.38 7.98 -19.64
C SER A 552 22.07 7.67 -20.35
N ALA A 553 21.33 8.70 -20.78
CA ALA A 553 20.07 8.51 -21.50
C ALA A 553 20.29 7.88 -22.88
N ASP A 554 19.49 6.86 -23.19
CA ASP A 554 19.53 6.20 -24.50
C ASP A 554 19.11 7.15 -25.62
N ALA A 555 19.94 7.25 -26.65
CA ALA A 555 19.67 8.10 -27.81
C ALA A 555 18.78 7.36 -28.85
N PRO A 556 17.80 8.04 -29.49
CA PRO A 556 17.45 9.47 -29.32
C PRO A 556 16.50 9.75 -28.17
N TRP A 557 16.74 10.84 -27.42
CA TRP A 557 15.84 11.30 -26.36
C TRP A 557 15.65 12.82 -26.38
N LEU A 558 14.58 13.30 -25.75
CA LEU A 558 14.27 14.71 -25.61
C LEU A 558 14.80 15.23 -24.28
N CYS A 559 15.97 15.90 -24.31
CA CYS A 559 16.57 16.51 -23.14
C CYS A 559 15.93 17.88 -22.86
N PRO A 560 15.37 18.12 -21.66
CA PRO A 560 14.94 19.45 -21.28
C PRO A 560 16.12 20.42 -21.26
N THR A 561 16.05 21.49 -22.04
CA THR A 561 17.10 22.56 -22.10
C THR A 561 16.88 23.63 -21.02
N THR A 562 15.74 23.62 -20.38
CA THR A 562 15.37 24.49 -19.25
C THR A 562 14.55 23.67 -18.27
N PRO A 563 14.44 24.07 -16.98
CA PRO A 563 13.52 23.42 -16.05
C PRO A 563 12.09 23.47 -16.60
N ALA A 564 11.66 22.35 -17.19
CA ALA A 564 10.39 22.25 -17.90
C ALA A 564 9.30 21.58 -17.04
N LEU A 565 9.69 20.92 -15.96
CA LEU A 565 8.81 20.24 -15.02
C LEU A 565 8.76 21.00 -13.70
N THR A 566 7.75 20.71 -12.87
CA THR A 566 7.61 21.33 -11.55
C THR A 566 8.84 21.00 -10.69
N SER A 567 9.53 22.06 -10.25
CA SER A 567 10.72 21.96 -9.40
C SER A 567 10.38 21.53 -7.99
N PRO A 568 11.22 20.74 -7.32
CA PRO A 568 11.07 20.39 -5.93
C PRO A 568 11.19 21.63 -5.03
N GLY A 569 10.39 21.69 -3.96
CA GLY A 569 10.38 22.85 -3.05
C GLY A 569 9.66 24.08 -3.56
N GLY A 570 9.06 24.04 -4.75
CA GLY A 570 8.19 25.07 -5.32
C GLY A 570 6.80 25.11 -4.68
N PRO A 571 5.84 25.86 -5.27
CA PRO A 571 4.46 25.91 -4.78
C PRO A 571 3.74 24.57 -4.85
N LEU A 572 4.14 23.65 -5.74
CA LEU A 572 3.66 22.29 -5.74
C LEU A 572 4.35 21.49 -4.64
N ARG A 573 3.61 21.12 -3.61
CA ARG A 573 4.10 20.33 -2.48
C ARG A 573 3.88 18.84 -2.69
N GLN A 574 2.76 18.49 -3.32
CA GLN A 574 2.41 17.10 -3.61
C GLN A 574 1.32 17.01 -4.66
N THR A 575 1.20 15.86 -5.29
CA THR A 575 0.14 15.53 -6.25
C THR A 575 -0.75 14.46 -5.63
N LEU A 576 -2.06 14.72 -5.58
CA LEU A 576 -3.07 13.79 -5.11
C LEU A 576 -3.62 13.04 -6.32
N LEU A 577 -3.33 11.75 -6.44
CA LEU A 577 -3.68 10.97 -7.63
C LEU A 577 -5.11 10.43 -7.56
N HIS A 578 -5.81 10.52 -8.69
CA HIS A 578 -7.13 9.97 -8.89
C HIS A 578 -7.12 9.01 -10.09
N PRO A 579 -7.97 7.96 -10.08
CA PRO A 579 -8.09 7.04 -11.21
C PRO A 579 -8.80 7.65 -12.43
N TYR A 580 -9.56 8.75 -12.22
CA TYR A 580 -10.30 9.46 -13.26
C TYR A 580 -10.10 10.97 -13.16
N GLU A 581 -10.60 11.72 -14.14
CA GLU A 581 -10.57 13.18 -14.14
C GLU A 581 -11.20 13.75 -12.86
N VAL A 582 -10.54 14.76 -12.28
CA VAL A 582 -11.06 15.49 -11.12
C VAL A 582 -11.92 16.65 -11.63
N SER A 583 -13.23 16.55 -11.40
CA SER A 583 -14.21 17.54 -11.86
C SER A 583 -14.42 18.68 -10.85
N ALA A 584 -14.17 18.42 -9.56
CA ALA A 584 -14.42 19.39 -8.51
C ALA A 584 -13.46 19.21 -7.32
N VAL A 585 -13.10 20.33 -6.69
CA VAL A 585 -12.33 20.36 -5.46
C VAL A 585 -12.89 21.38 -4.48
N ALA A 586 -12.80 21.08 -3.19
CA ALA A 586 -13.12 22.02 -2.10
C ALA A 586 -12.13 21.83 -0.95
N VAL A 587 -11.77 22.94 -0.27
CA VAL A 587 -10.91 22.91 0.91
C VAL A 587 -11.77 23.00 2.15
N SER A 588 -11.46 22.22 3.18
CA SER A 588 -12.15 22.33 4.48
C SER A 588 -11.88 23.69 5.14
N PRO A 589 -12.83 24.21 5.95
CA PRO A 589 -12.68 25.53 6.57
C PRO A 589 -11.48 25.68 7.48
N ASP A 590 -10.97 24.59 8.05
CA ASP A 590 -9.77 24.55 8.88
C ASP A 590 -8.46 24.52 8.07
N GLY A 591 -8.56 24.44 6.73
CA GLY A 591 -7.42 24.34 5.82
C GLY A 591 -6.63 23.03 5.91
N ARG A 592 -7.17 22.00 6.57
CA ARG A 592 -6.47 20.73 6.78
C ARG A 592 -6.77 19.69 5.73
N HIS A 593 -7.95 19.74 5.12
CA HIS A 593 -8.41 18.74 4.18
C HIS A 593 -8.79 19.34 2.84
N VAL A 594 -8.58 18.56 1.79
CA VAL A 594 -9.15 18.79 0.46
C VAL A 594 -10.14 17.68 0.17
N VAL A 595 -11.28 18.06 -0.40
CA VAL A 595 -12.27 17.14 -0.93
C VAL A 595 -12.25 17.24 -2.44
N SER A 596 -12.29 16.12 -3.12
CA SER A 596 -12.26 16.05 -4.59
C SER A 596 -13.34 15.09 -5.09
N GLY A 597 -14.01 15.46 -6.17
CA GLY A 597 -14.91 14.61 -6.94
C GLY A 597 -14.21 14.12 -8.20
N SER A 598 -14.20 12.81 -8.42
CA SER A 598 -13.56 12.18 -9.56
C SER A 598 -14.34 10.93 -9.97
N GLY A 599 -14.77 10.85 -11.23
CA GLY A 599 -15.67 9.80 -11.67
C GLY A 599 -16.93 9.76 -10.79
N ASP A 600 -17.31 8.61 -10.29
CA ASP A 600 -18.46 8.37 -9.40
C ASP A 600 -18.12 8.45 -7.91
N THR A 601 -16.90 8.88 -7.54
CA THR A 601 -16.42 8.90 -6.16
C THR A 601 -16.04 10.28 -5.67
N VAL A 602 -16.20 10.50 -4.37
CA VAL A 602 -15.69 11.67 -3.67
C VAL A 602 -14.59 11.22 -2.72
N ARG A 603 -13.46 11.93 -2.68
CA ARG A 603 -12.32 11.61 -1.80
C ARG A 603 -12.00 12.79 -0.90
N VAL A 604 -11.55 12.47 0.31
CA VAL A 604 -11.09 13.47 1.29
C VAL A 604 -9.60 13.24 1.53
N TRP A 605 -8.81 14.29 1.50
CA TRP A 605 -7.35 14.25 1.60
C TRP A 605 -6.85 15.15 2.72
N GLU A 606 -5.90 14.70 3.48
CA GLU A 606 -5.19 15.54 4.45
C GLU A 606 -4.07 16.33 3.75
N LEU A 607 -4.14 17.65 3.76
CA LEU A 607 -3.19 18.51 3.04
C LEU A 607 -1.74 18.44 3.58
N ALA A 608 -1.57 18.15 4.86
CA ALA A 608 -0.23 18.08 5.45
C ALA A 608 0.56 16.85 5.00
N SER A 609 -0.11 15.74 4.83
CA SER A 609 0.51 14.44 4.51
C SER A 609 0.24 13.96 3.08
N GLY A 610 -0.74 14.56 2.38
CA GLY A 610 -1.24 14.07 1.08
C GLY A 610 -2.05 12.79 1.20
N ARG A 611 -2.37 12.37 2.40
CA ARG A 611 -3.08 11.12 2.66
C ARG A 611 -4.57 11.26 2.43
N GLN A 612 -5.16 10.26 1.80
CA GLN A 612 -6.61 10.13 1.75
C GLN A 612 -7.18 9.82 3.15
N VAL A 613 -8.19 10.59 3.57
CA VAL A 613 -8.87 10.42 4.86
C VAL A 613 -10.08 9.50 4.68
N GLY A 614 -9.98 8.25 5.11
CA GLY A 614 -11.03 7.24 4.96
C GLY A 614 -11.05 6.59 3.58
N ALA A 615 -11.96 5.64 3.38
CA ALA A 615 -12.24 5.08 2.08
C ALA A 615 -12.88 6.13 1.15
N PRO A 616 -12.79 5.99 -0.18
CA PRO A 616 -13.59 6.80 -1.09
C PRO A 616 -15.06 6.77 -0.71
N LEU A 617 -15.72 7.92 -0.76
CA LEU A 617 -17.14 8.03 -0.49
C LEU A 617 -17.88 7.54 -1.73
N THR A 618 -18.30 6.30 -1.70
CA THR A 618 -18.97 5.60 -2.81
C THR A 618 -20.48 5.63 -2.62
N GLY A 619 -21.22 5.79 -3.72
CA GLY A 619 -22.68 5.84 -3.71
C GLY A 619 -23.28 6.60 -4.87
N HIS A 620 -22.55 7.54 -5.49
CA HIS A 620 -22.92 8.04 -6.80
C HIS A 620 -22.85 6.89 -7.82
N THR A 621 -23.82 6.85 -8.72
CA THR A 621 -23.87 5.85 -9.79
C THR A 621 -23.30 6.39 -11.10
N GLU A 622 -23.07 7.70 -11.16
CA GLU A 622 -22.57 8.45 -12.30
C GLU A 622 -21.62 9.56 -11.83
N ALA A 623 -21.09 10.35 -12.76
CA ALA A 623 -20.06 11.34 -12.49
C ALA A 623 -20.45 12.41 -11.47
N VAL A 624 -19.52 12.74 -10.58
CA VAL A 624 -19.58 13.82 -9.61
C VAL A 624 -19.03 15.11 -10.24
N TYR A 625 -19.84 16.16 -10.31
CA TYR A 625 -19.44 17.45 -10.93
C TYR A 625 -19.15 18.55 -9.92
N ALA A 626 -19.63 18.43 -8.70
CA ALA A 626 -19.47 19.47 -7.69
C ALA A 626 -19.27 18.88 -6.29
N VAL A 627 -18.42 19.52 -5.49
CA VAL A 627 -18.23 19.19 -4.07
C VAL A 627 -18.18 20.47 -3.23
N ALA A 628 -18.70 20.42 -2.02
CA ALA A 628 -18.59 21.46 -1.01
C ALA A 628 -18.43 20.87 0.38
N VAL A 629 -17.73 21.58 1.28
CA VAL A 629 -17.54 21.18 2.67
C VAL A 629 -18.38 22.07 3.57
N THR A 630 -19.03 21.51 4.59
CA THR A 630 -19.77 22.30 5.58
C THR A 630 -18.83 23.17 6.41
N PRO A 631 -19.31 24.33 6.93
CA PRO A 631 -18.46 25.24 7.71
C PRO A 631 -17.87 24.63 8.98
N ASP A 632 -18.46 23.58 9.52
CA ASP A 632 -17.94 22.83 10.66
C ASP A 632 -16.92 21.73 10.27
N GLY A 633 -16.67 21.54 8.96
CA GLY A 633 -15.75 20.54 8.44
C GLY A 633 -16.22 19.08 8.56
N ARG A 634 -17.46 18.86 9.09
CA ARG A 634 -17.91 17.49 9.41
C ARG A 634 -18.60 16.76 8.27
N HIS A 635 -19.13 17.51 7.31
CA HIS A 635 -19.89 16.93 6.20
C HIS A 635 -19.36 17.43 4.85
N VAL A 636 -19.48 16.57 3.86
CA VAL A 636 -19.24 16.87 2.46
C VAL A 636 -20.56 16.79 1.73
N VAL A 637 -20.81 17.72 0.84
CA VAL A 637 -21.94 17.72 -0.09
C VAL A 637 -21.39 17.52 -1.48
N SER A 638 -21.94 16.58 -2.24
CA SER A 638 -21.57 16.35 -3.63
C SER A 638 -22.78 16.41 -4.53
N GLY A 639 -22.59 16.94 -5.74
CA GLY A 639 -23.58 16.99 -6.81
C GLY A 639 -23.09 16.17 -8.01
N GLY A 640 -23.95 15.37 -8.60
CA GLY A 640 -23.68 14.53 -9.75
C GLY A 640 -24.90 14.32 -10.63
N GLU A 641 -24.82 13.42 -11.61
CA GLU A 641 -25.95 13.09 -12.49
C GLU A 641 -27.13 12.48 -11.73
N ASP A 642 -26.87 11.79 -10.64
CA ASP A 642 -27.86 11.09 -9.81
C ASP A 642 -28.36 11.94 -8.61
N GLY A 643 -28.08 13.26 -8.60
CA GLY A 643 -28.56 14.22 -7.61
C GLY A 643 -27.52 14.70 -6.63
N VAL A 644 -27.97 15.22 -5.47
CA VAL A 644 -27.10 15.72 -4.40
C VAL A 644 -26.99 14.69 -3.28
N ARG A 645 -25.79 14.44 -2.77
CA ARG A 645 -25.53 13.55 -1.63
C ARG A 645 -24.78 14.27 -0.53
N VAL A 646 -25.03 13.82 0.69
CA VAL A 646 -24.38 14.35 1.90
C VAL A 646 -23.62 13.22 2.59
N TRP A 647 -22.39 13.48 2.97
CA TRP A 647 -21.47 12.49 3.54
C TRP A 647 -20.94 12.96 4.89
N SER A 648 -20.77 12.05 5.82
CA SER A 648 -20.03 12.30 7.06
C SER A 648 -18.53 12.05 6.83
N VAL A 649 -17.69 13.04 7.05
CA VAL A 649 -16.23 12.91 6.94
C VAL A 649 -15.69 11.88 7.94
N ALA A 650 -16.22 11.89 9.17
CA ALA A 650 -15.73 11.01 10.23
C ALA A 650 -16.04 9.52 9.99
N SER A 651 -17.21 9.20 9.41
CA SER A 651 -17.62 7.80 9.20
C SER A 651 -17.44 7.30 7.77
N GLY A 652 -17.17 8.22 6.81
CA GLY A 652 -17.14 7.90 5.37
C GLY A 652 -18.48 7.45 4.79
N ARG A 653 -19.60 7.63 5.51
CA ARG A 653 -20.92 7.14 5.09
C ARG A 653 -21.81 8.25 4.60
N GLN A 654 -22.66 7.94 3.63
CA GLN A 654 -23.74 8.83 3.21
C GLN A 654 -24.72 9.05 4.36
N LEU A 655 -25.16 10.28 4.54
CA LEU A 655 -26.17 10.69 5.50
C LEU A 655 -27.51 10.86 4.80
N GLY A 656 -28.47 10.03 5.16
CA GLY A 656 -29.83 10.05 4.57
C GLY A 656 -29.89 9.51 3.14
N ALA A 657 -31.03 9.72 2.50
CA ALA A 657 -31.24 9.39 1.09
C ALA A 657 -30.64 10.50 0.19
N PRO A 658 -30.32 10.22 -1.07
CA PRO A 658 -29.97 11.25 -2.03
C PRO A 658 -31.05 12.34 -2.11
N LEU A 659 -30.64 13.60 -2.21
CA LEU A 659 -31.57 14.73 -2.40
C LEU A 659 -31.94 14.78 -3.87
N THR A 660 -33.10 14.23 -4.17
CA THR A 660 -33.62 14.11 -5.54
C THR A 660 -34.65 15.18 -5.84
N GLY A 661 -34.57 15.80 -7.01
CA GLY A 661 -35.48 16.87 -7.42
C GLY A 661 -35.09 17.50 -8.75
N HIS A 662 -33.81 17.70 -8.99
CA HIS A 662 -33.31 18.08 -10.30
C HIS A 662 -33.68 17.02 -11.35
N SER A 663 -34.10 17.47 -12.53
CA SER A 663 -34.42 16.57 -13.65
C SER A 663 -33.23 16.33 -14.58
N ASP A 664 -32.08 16.93 -14.28
CA ASP A 664 -30.81 16.78 -14.98
C ASP A 664 -29.63 16.86 -13.95
N SER A 665 -28.40 16.68 -14.42
CA SER A 665 -27.17 16.67 -13.61
C SER A 665 -27.04 17.90 -12.71
N VAL A 666 -26.56 17.72 -11.49
CA VAL A 666 -26.21 18.79 -10.56
C VAL A 666 -24.79 19.24 -10.79
N SER A 667 -24.63 20.38 -11.44
CA SER A 667 -23.33 20.93 -11.86
C SER A 667 -22.65 21.79 -10.77
N ALA A 668 -23.40 22.27 -9.79
CA ALA A 668 -22.86 23.13 -8.73
C ALA A 668 -23.58 22.90 -7.40
N VAL A 669 -22.79 22.95 -6.29
CA VAL A 669 -23.31 22.91 -4.92
C VAL A 669 -22.59 23.94 -4.04
N ALA A 670 -23.32 24.55 -3.14
CA ALA A 670 -22.78 25.45 -2.10
C ALA A 670 -23.50 25.23 -0.77
N VAL A 671 -22.81 25.44 0.34
CA VAL A 671 -23.36 25.31 1.69
C VAL A 671 -23.46 26.71 2.31
N THR A 672 -24.57 27.01 3.00
CA THR A 672 -24.72 28.28 3.73
C THR A 672 -23.72 28.36 4.89
N PRO A 673 -23.25 29.57 5.28
CA PRO A 673 -22.27 29.76 6.35
C PRO A 673 -22.72 29.25 7.74
N ASP A 674 -24.02 29.11 7.97
CA ASP A 674 -24.59 28.51 9.17
C ASP A 674 -24.59 26.97 9.15
N GLY A 675 -24.19 26.36 8.00
CA GLY A 675 -24.17 24.91 7.82
C GLY A 675 -25.54 24.25 7.74
N ARG A 676 -26.64 25.03 7.60
CA ARG A 676 -28.00 24.47 7.67
C ARG A 676 -28.64 24.18 6.32
N ARG A 677 -28.17 24.85 5.27
CA ARG A 677 -28.77 24.72 3.94
C ARG A 677 -27.72 24.41 2.88
N VAL A 678 -28.15 23.69 1.88
CA VAL A 678 -27.41 23.44 0.64
C VAL A 678 -28.14 24.13 -0.50
N VAL A 679 -27.38 24.79 -1.35
CA VAL A 679 -27.88 25.35 -2.61
C VAL A 679 -27.28 24.55 -3.75
N SER A 680 -28.10 24.04 -4.67
CA SER A 680 -27.65 23.28 -5.85
C SER A 680 -28.12 23.91 -7.11
N GLY A 681 -27.30 23.89 -8.16
CA GLY A 681 -27.62 24.32 -9.51
C GLY A 681 -27.56 23.15 -10.48
N GLY A 682 -28.57 22.96 -11.30
CA GLY A 682 -28.71 21.82 -12.20
C GLY A 682 -28.64 22.16 -13.68
N GLY A 683 -28.42 21.14 -14.50
CA GLY A 683 -28.51 21.15 -15.95
C GLY A 683 -29.92 21.51 -16.44
N ASP A 684 -30.94 21.28 -15.59
CA ASP A 684 -32.33 21.63 -15.81
C ASP A 684 -32.65 23.16 -15.71
N GLY A 685 -31.65 23.99 -15.51
CA GLY A 685 -31.79 25.45 -15.41
C GLY A 685 -32.42 25.93 -14.09
N THR A 686 -32.51 25.05 -13.09
CA THR A 686 -33.09 25.40 -11.78
C THR A 686 -32.03 25.46 -10.69
N VAL A 687 -32.29 26.27 -9.66
CA VAL A 687 -31.54 26.31 -8.44
C VAL A 687 -32.44 25.82 -7.30
N TRP A 688 -31.96 24.89 -6.50
CA TRP A 688 -32.70 24.32 -5.39
C TRP A 688 -32.07 24.64 -4.07
N VAL A 689 -32.88 24.73 -3.02
CA VAL A 689 -32.44 24.95 -1.64
C VAL A 689 -32.91 23.77 -0.79
N TRP A 690 -31.98 23.17 -0.06
CA TRP A 690 -32.23 22.00 0.77
C TRP A 690 -31.89 22.27 2.22
N GLU A 691 -32.68 21.72 3.14
CA GLU A 691 -32.31 21.67 4.55
C GLU A 691 -31.35 20.49 4.80
N LEU A 692 -30.10 20.80 5.23
CA LEU A 692 -29.07 19.76 5.34
C LEU A 692 -29.44 18.65 6.33
N ALA A 693 -30.02 18.99 7.47
CA ALA A 693 -30.34 18.04 8.55
C ALA A 693 -31.42 17.02 8.20
N SER A 694 -32.43 17.42 7.42
CA SER A 694 -33.56 16.58 7.06
C SER A 694 -33.53 16.07 5.62
N GLY A 695 -32.66 16.65 4.78
CA GLY A 695 -32.65 16.40 3.33
C GLY A 695 -33.86 16.94 2.59
N ARG A 696 -34.68 17.73 3.26
CA ARG A 696 -35.93 18.25 2.67
C ARG A 696 -35.67 19.49 1.83
N GLN A 697 -36.32 19.57 0.68
CA GLN A 697 -36.39 20.80 -0.13
C GLN A 697 -37.07 21.95 0.65
N LEU A 698 -36.51 23.14 0.55
CA LEU A 698 -37.03 24.37 1.14
C LEU A 698 -37.59 25.28 0.04
N GLY A 699 -38.90 25.44 0.01
CA GLY A 699 -39.58 26.24 -1.00
C GLY A 699 -39.73 25.55 -2.37
N ALA A 700 -40.14 26.31 -3.37
CA ALA A 700 -40.21 25.89 -4.76
C ALA A 700 -38.81 26.02 -5.40
N PRO A 701 -38.50 25.28 -6.48
CA PRO A 701 -37.29 25.52 -7.26
C PRO A 701 -37.19 26.96 -7.72
N LEU A 702 -36.01 27.55 -7.62
CA LEU A 702 -35.74 28.90 -8.14
C LEU A 702 -35.57 28.76 -9.66
N THR A 703 -36.57 29.23 -10.39
CA THR A 703 -36.64 29.15 -11.85
C THR A 703 -36.35 30.49 -12.49
N GLY A 704 -35.72 30.48 -13.66
CA GLY A 704 -35.41 31.71 -14.38
C GLY A 704 -34.29 31.53 -15.39
N HIS A 705 -33.27 30.69 -15.10
CA HIS A 705 -32.26 30.36 -16.11
C HIS A 705 -32.88 29.58 -17.27
N GLU A 706 -32.50 29.95 -18.48
CA GLU A 706 -32.94 29.31 -19.73
C GLU A 706 -31.95 28.27 -20.23
N GLY A 707 -30.87 28.05 -19.45
CA GLY A 707 -29.81 27.07 -19.71
C GLY A 707 -29.27 26.48 -18.42
N SER A 708 -28.39 25.48 -18.54
CA SER A 708 -27.74 24.80 -17.39
C SER A 708 -27.10 25.81 -16.45
N VAL A 709 -27.37 25.67 -15.14
CA VAL A 709 -26.69 26.41 -14.08
C VAL A 709 -25.34 25.78 -13.80
N ARG A 710 -24.27 26.47 -14.12
CA ARG A 710 -22.88 25.99 -14.00
C ARG A 710 -22.23 26.28 -12.68
N THR A 711 -22.68 27.30 -11.99
CA THR A 711 -22.04 27.76 -10.75
C THR A 711 -23.06 28.32 -9.79
N VAL A 712 -22.88 28.05 -8.49
CA VAL A 712 -23.64 28.68 -7.41
C VAL A 712 -22.67 29.08 -6.27
N ALA A 713 -22.96 30.22 -5.66
CA ALA A 713 -22.27 30.65 -4.43
C ALA A 713 -23.28 31.29 -3.47
N VAL A 714 -22.96 31.26 -2.18
CA VAL A 714 -23.84 31.82 -1.13
C VAL A 714 -23.16 33.03 -0.47
N SER A 715 -23.93 34.02 -0.15
CA SER A 715 -23.43 35.22 0.56
C SER A 715 -22.93 34.88 1.97
N PRO A 716 -21.96 35.63 2.50
CA PRO A 716 -21.40 35.39 3.85
C PRO A 716 -22.44 35.50 4.98
N ASP A 717 -23.53 36.22 4.77
CA ASP A 717 -24.66 36.32 5.72
C ASP A 717 -25.68 35.18 5.57
N GLY A 718 -25.52 34.29 4.54
CA GLY A 718 -26.41 33.15 4.27
C GLY A 718 -27.80 33.53 3.76
N ARG A 719 -28.04 34.81 3.37
CA ARG A 719 -29.35 35.29 2.91
C ARG A 719 -29.56 35.20 1.43
N HIS A 720 -28.49 35.36 0.67
CA HIS A 720 -28.53 35.38 -0.79
C HIS A 720 -27.70 34.25 -1.39
N ALA A 721 -28.13 33.79 -2.54
CA ALA A 721 -27.29 32.96 -3.41
C ALA A 721 -27.11 33.66 -4.76
N VAL A 722 -25.98 33.41 -5.39
CA VAL A 722 -25.76 33.81 -6.79
C VAL A 722 -25.63 32.56 -7.63
N SER A 723 -26.21 32.58 -8.83
CA SER A 723 -26.04 31.52 -9.83
C SER A 723 -25.61 32.11 -11.16
N GLY A 724 -24.82 31.34 -11.91
CA GLY A 724 -24.45 31.67 -13.28
C GLY A 724 -24.64 30.47 -14.18
N GLY A 725 -25.03 30.69 -15.44
CA GLY A 725 -25.39 29.60 -16.35
C GLY A 725 -24.99 29.83 -17.80
N LEU A 726 -25.30 28.80 -18.61
CA LEU A 726 -25.08 28.81 -20.05
C LEU A 726 -25.97 29.81 -20.81
N ASP A 727 -27.01 30.33 -20.16
CA ASP A 727 -27.89 31.41 -20.67
C ASP A 727 -27.25 32.80 -20.62
N ARG A 728 -25.98 32.87 -20.25
CA ARG A 728 -25.16 34.09 -20.08
C ARG A 728 -25.71 35.04 -19.02
N THR A 729 -26.46 34.53 -18.03
CA THR A 729 -26.99 35.36 -16.95
C THR A 729 -26.35 35.01 -15.61
N VAL A 730 -26.14 36.05 -14.80
CA VAL A 730 -25.87 35.93 -13.36
C VAL A 730 -27.16 36.37 -12.66
N ARG A 731 -27.66 35.54 -11.75
CA ARG A 731 -28.85 35.82 -10.96
C ARG A 731 -28.58 35.79 -9.48
N VAL A 732 -29.15 36.75 -8.78
CA VAL A 732 -29.06 36.78 -7.30
C VAL A 732 -30.44 36.45 -6.75
N TRP A 733 -30.46 35.52 -5.81
CA TRP A 733 -31.68 34.99 -5.20
C TRP A 733 -31.72 35.29 -3.71
N GLU A 734 -32.88 35.69 -3.20
CA GLU A 734 -33.09 35.72 -1.75
C GLU A 734 -33.58 34.34 -1.30
N LEU A 735 -32.80 33.71 -0.42
CA LEU A 735 -33.07 32.34 0.01
C LEU A 735 -34.29 32.17 0.93
N ALA A 736 -34.71 33.25 1.61
CA ALA A 736 -35.87 33.23 2.50
C ALA A 736 -37.19 33.28 1.76
N SER A 737 -37.32 34.11 0.72
CA SER A 737 -38.49 34.29 -0.10
C SER A 737 -38.52 33.39 -1.33
N ALA A 738 -37.42 32.74 -1.64
CA ALA A 738 -37.21 31.96 -2.85
C ALA A 738 -37.48 32.77 -4.14
N SER A 739 -37.07 34.03 -4.16
CA SER A 739 -37.31 34.98 -5.26
C SER A 739 -36.01 35.52 -5.86
N GLU A 740 -36.05 35.83 -7.17
CA GLU A 740 -34.96 36.54 -7.83
C GLU A 740 -34.94 38.01 -7.35
N VAL A 741 -33.76 38.45 -6.90
CA VAL A 741 -33.53 39.83 -6.48
C VAL A 741 -33.13 40.70 -7.66
N VAL A 742 -32.17 40.24 -8.43
CA VAL A 742 -31.62 40.93 -9.58
C VAL A 742 -30.95 39.94 -10.52
N ARG A 743 -30.91 40.29 -11.79
CA ARG A 743 -30.10 39.58 -12.79
C ARG A 743 -29.21 40.55 -13.56
N TRP A 744 -28.08 39.99 -14.04
CA TRP A 744 -27.15 40.67 -14.92
C TRP A 744 -26.85 39.77 -16.12
N SER A 745 -26.76 40.35 -17.33
CA SER A 745 -26.46 39.60 -18.56
C SER A 745 -25.02 39.79 -18.94
N ALA A 746 -24.31 38.71 -19.10
CA ALA A 746 -22.94 38.61 -19.53
C ALA A 746 -22.79 38.46 -21.05
N ASP A 747 -21.63 38.74 -21.61
CA ASP A 747 -21.39 38.59 -23.06
C ASP A 747 -21.22 37.12 -23.46
N TYR A 748 -20.69 36.30 -22.54
CA TYR A 748 -20.50 34.85 -22.75
C TYR A 748 -21.13 34.03 -21.62
N GLU A 749 -21.06 32.71 -21.76
CA GLU A 749 -21.56 31.76 -20.75
C GLU A 749 -20.83 31.96 -19.41
N VAL A 750 -21.57 31.97 -18.32
CA VAL A 750 -21.01 32.11 -16.98
C VAL A 750 -20.65 30.76 -16.45
N ILE A 751 -19.36 30.55 -16.24
CA ILE A 751 -18.78 29.25 -15.81
C ILE A 751 -18.37 29.25 -14.33
N ALA A 752 -18.10 30.40 -13.74
CA ALA A 752 -17.72 30.52 -12.34
C ALA A 752 -18.31 31.78 -11.69
N CYS A 753 -18.76 31.68 -10.45
CA CYS A 753 -19.07 32.82 -9.63
C CYS A 753 -18.67 32.59 -8.17
N ALA A 754 -18.32 33.70 -7.50
CA ALA A 754 -18.01 33.71 -6.07
C ALA A 754 -18.56 34.98 -5.44
N MET A 755 -18.91 34.91 -4.16
CA MET A 755 -19.34 36.09 -3.39
C MET A 755 -18.24 36.49 -2.40
N GLY A 756 -17.88 37.77 -2.44
CA GLY A 756 -16.89 38.36 -1.54
C GLY A 756 -17.42 38.59 -0.13
N PRO A 757 -16.53 38.67 0.85
CA PRO A 757 -16.92 39.08 2.22
C PRO A 757 -17.18 40.58 2.31
N GLY A 758 -18.23 41.01 2.97
CA GLY A 758 -18.48 42.42 3.27
C GLY A 758 -19.76 43.00 2.66
N LEU A 759 -20.04 44.25 3.02
CA LEU A 759 -21.10 45.04 2.42
C LEU A 759 -20.47 46.32 1.83
N PRO A 760 -20.81 46.66 0.57
CA PRO A 760 -21.80 46.03 -0.31
C PRO A 760 -21.31 44.63 -0.78
N LEU A 761 -22.25 43.71 -1.03
CA LEU A 761 -21.94 42.38 -1.52
C LEU A 761 -21.29 42.47 -2.91
N THR A 762 -20.12 41.90 -3.05
CA THR A 762 -19.44 41.78 -4.35
C THR A 762 -19.59 40.35 -4.92
N VAL A 763 -19.80 40.28 -6.21
CA VAL A 763 -19.86 39.01 -6.96
C VAL A 763 -18.75 39.03 -8.01
N ALA A 764 -17.84 38.08 -7.92
CA ALA A 764 -16.88 37.82 -8.98
C ALA A 764 -17.50 36.83 -9.96
N VAL A 765 -17.37 37.08 -11.25
CA VAL A 765 -17.96 36.32 -12.35
C VAL A 765 -16.88 36.00 -13.37
N GLY A 766 -16.73 34.74 -13.72
CA GLY A 766 -15.87 34.27 -14.81
C GLY A 766 -16.69 33.71 -15.97
N GLU A 767 -16.33 34.11 -17.17
CA GLU A 767 -17.00 33.75 -18.42
C GLU A 767 -16.17 32.79 -19.29
N SER A 768 -16.85 32.02 -20.15
CA SER A 768 -16.18 31.15 -21.13
C SER A 768 -15.35 31.91 -22.15
N GLY A 769 -15.60 33.21 -22.35
CA GLY A 769 -14.81 34.10 -23.19
C GLY A 769 -13.47 34.54 -22.60
N GLY A 770 -13.14 34.10 -21.35
CA GLY A 770 -11.87 34.43 -20.69
C GLY A 770 -11.90 35.72 -19.88
N SER A 771 -13.06 36.40 -19.74
CA SER A 771 -13.22 37.60 -18.94
C SER A 771 -13.55 37.27 -17.47
N VAL A 772 -13.08 38.13 -16.56
CA VAL A 772 -13.48 38.10 -15.14
C VAL A 772 -13.98 39.50 -14.75
N TYR A 773 -15.18 39.54 -14.18
CA TYR A 773 -15.82 40.78 -13.72
C TYR A 773 -15.99 40.77 -12.21
N ALA A 774 -15.96 41.93 -11.62
CA ALA A 774 -16.37 42.17 -10.25
C ALA A 774 -17.63 43.06 -10.25
N LEU A 775 -18.75 42.54 -9.78
CA LEU A 775 -20.04 43.20 -9.71
C LEU A 775 -20.36 43.56 -8.27
N GLU A 776 -20.93 44.72 -8.03
CA GLU A 776 -21.35 45.16 -6.73
C GLU A 776 -22.86 45.17 -6.62
N LEU A 777 -23.42 44.44 -5.66
CA LEU A 777 -24.86 44.43 -5.42
C LEU A 777 -25.29 45.66 -4.61
N ARG A 778 -25.98 46.58 -5.27
CA ARG A 778 -26.44 47.85 -4.68
C ARG A 778 -27.96 47.82 -4.44
N GLY A 779 -28.41 48.64 -3.48
CA GLY A 779 -29.86 48.84 -3.24
C GLY A 779 -30.48 47.82 -2.30
N LEU A 780 -29.70 46.94 -1.69
CA LEU A 780 -30.23 46.11 -0.59
C LEU A 780 -30.49 46.99 0.64
N PRO A 781 -31.66 46.85 1.33
CA PRO A 781 -31.93 47.60 2.56
C PRO A 781 -30.89 47.30 3.66
N ARG A 782 -30.37 48.34 4.29
CA ARG A 782 -29.46 48.17 5.41
C ARG A 782 -30.18 47.58 6.63
N LEU A 783 -29.54 46.67 7.34
CA LEU A 783 -30.11 45.98 8.51
C LEU A 783 -30.55 46.87 9.67
N ASP A 784 -30.17 48.17 9.69
CA ASP A 784 -30.48 49.12 10.78
C ASP A 784 -31.86 49.80 10.58
N ASP A 785 -32.40 49.88 9.33
CA ASP A 785 -33.67 50.57 9.09
C ASP A 785 -34.90 49.78 9.63
N SER A 786 -34.82 48.47 9.77
CA SER A 786 -35.93 47.64 10.30
C SER A 786 -36.14 47.76 11.82
N ARG A 787 -35.10 48.23 12.59
CA ARG A 787 -35.24 48.52 14.03
C ARG A 787 -35.79 49.90 14.31
N GLU A 788 -35.59 50.87 13.43
CA GLU A 788 -36.14 52.20 13.58
C GLU A 788 -37.60 52.29 13.19
N GLU A 789 -38.04 51.60 12.15
CA GLU A 789 -39.49 51.56 11.76
C GLU A 789 -40.34 50.86 12.84
N THR A 790 -39.86 49.77 13.46
CA THR A 790 -40.59 49.13 14.56
C THR A 790 -40.62 50.03 15.84
N THR A 791 -39.67 50.89 16.02
CA THR A 791 -39.61 51.85 17.15
C THR A 791 -40.45 53.08 16.83
N ALA A 792 -40.52 53.53 15.57
CA ALA A 792 -41.34 54.65 15.12
C ALA A 792 -42.84 54.27 15.15
N GLN A 793 -43.23 53.05 14.71
CA GLN A 793 -44.62 52.57 14.79
C GLN A 793 -45.08 52.37 16.24
N LYS A 794 -44.22 52.01 17.19
CA LYS A 794 -44.54 51.93 18.63
C LYS A 794 -44.65 53.31 19.27
N ARG A 795 -43.99 54.35 18.77
CA ARG A 795 -44.11 55.71 19.26
C ARG A 795 -45.34 56.43 18.75
N THR A 796 -45.81 56.17 17.52
CA THR A 796 -47.08 56.69 16.97
C THR A 796 -48.28 56.02 17.63
N HIS A 797 -48.23 54.78 18.05
CA HIS A 797 -49.35 54.16 18.77
C HIS A 797 -49.43 54.56 20.24
N SER A 798 -48.36 55.06 20.88
CA SER A 798 -48.36 55.49 22.27
C SER A 798 -48.74 56.97 22.43
N SER A 799 -48.85 57.76 21.33
CA SER A 799 -49.29 59.18 21.36
C SER A 799 -50.76 59.39 21.00
N MET A 800 -51.49 58.28 20.62
CA MET A 800 -52.92 58.34 20.39
C MET A 800 -53.79 57.83 21.59
N ILE A 801 -53.14 57.46 22.71
CA ILE A 801 -53.81 57.10 23.96
C ILE A 801 -53.31 58.00 25.09
N ARG A 802 -53.45 59.28 24.89
CA ARG A 802 -53.48 60.32 25.95
C ARG A 802 -54.39 61.46 25.55
#